data_f66b4217273a9b6c809bf6a0ff2ece65
#
_entry.id   f66b4217273a9b6c809bf6a0ff2ece65
#
_cell.length_a   1.000
_cell.length_b   1.000
_cell.length_c   1.000
_cell.angle_alpha   90.00
_cell.angle_beta   90.00
_cell.angle_gamma   90.00
#
_symmetry.space_group_name_H-M   'P 1'
#
loop_
_entity.id
_entity.type
_entity.pdbx_description
1 polymer ?
#
loop_
_entity_poly.entity_id
_entity_poly.type
_entity_poly.pdbx_seq_one_letter_code
_entity_poly.pdbx_strand_id
1 'polypeptide(L)'
;MGVLCGMMGLSLGGIVSSAWRVQIEDGPAWSDMAVKQRQRRLHIAPKRGTIFDRNGAPLAVSIEVPSVSADVVEMLQGIDGTPAQEAKLREAAGRLAHALSMEESDVMARLEPHHRFVWIKRRITSQEADAIRDLSDSKKQASAVHGLSVEGEGHRYYPGRELAGPVLGFVSPDGEGKDGLELSLDEDLRGKMEEVRGLRDRSGRLIFDGVSDEHALQGNDVVLSLDEGIQHVAERELDAAMRTYETRGGSLVVVDPITGEILALASVPGYNPNDYTDSDVDARRDRVVTDRFEPGSVMKPFMIAGALTAGTLKPTDTIYCEHGVYQIGGVTIHDTHDNGMLTPTQILARSSNIGALKIGLQLGEPALYAEYRGFGFGEPTGIPVPGESEGVLRPKARPWYDPETASASFGQGITVTTLQLAMAMSAIANGGKLLEPILVKQVIDGRGAVIRNSSMRVRREAVPGGVARTVSEMLTAVTEEGGTAVEASIPGYRVAGKTSTAQKVDPATGKYSPDKFTSVFVGFVPVEHPRLVVAVVLDEPMIGRYGGDLSGPVFRRVAEASLRYLGVTPAAAGSTRGVTLPHGAEPASSVPVGAKPMPLSAGPSATPALGAEDVRVPDATGLPAHEVITAMSKAGLVPRVEGSGRAVRQTPAAGAAAVKGTAVRVILEPAS
;
A
#
# COMPACT_ATOMS: atom_id res chain seq x y z
N MET A 1 -82.96 -41.71 18.46
CA MET A 1 -82.60 -40.51 17.65
C MET A 1 -82.10 -39.35 18.48
N GLY A 2 -82.83 -38.90 19.53
CA GLY A 2 -82.43 -37.73 20.35
C GLY A 2 -81.10 -37.84 21.06
N VAL A 3 -80.75 -39.01 21.61
CA VAL A 3 -79.50 -39.20 22.34
C VAL A 3 -78.31 -39.12 21.37
N LEU A 4 -78.45 -39.65 20.14
CA LEU A 4 -77.39 -39.58 19.12
C LEU A 4 -77.12 -38.15 18.62
N CYS A 5 -78.23 -37.36 18.46
CA CYS A 5 -78.16 -35.95 18.12
C CYS A 5 -77.48 -35.13 19.22
N GLY A 6 -77.81 -35.44 20.52
CA GLY A 6 -77.13 -34.81 21.65
C GLY A 6 -75.67 -35.07 21.80
N MET A 7 -75.26 -36.32 21.60
CA MET A 7 -73.83 -36.71 21.55
C MET A 7 -73.06 -36.05 20.37
N MET A 8 -73.68 -35.97 19.22
CA MET A 8 -73.08 -35.30 18.04
C MET A 8 -72.96 -33.77 18.29
N GLY A 9 -73.95 -33.14 18.94
CA GLY A 9 -73.87 -31.75 19.30
C GLY A 9 -72.76 -31.42 20.32
N LEU A 10 -72.61 -32.29 21.34
CA LEU A 10 -71.49 -32.15 22.32
C LEU A 10 -70.13 -32.36 21.69
N SER A 11 -69.99 -33.35 20.76
CA SER A 11 -68.75 -33.57 20.05
C SER A 11 -68.41 -32.38 19.14
N LEU A 12 -69.39 -31.84 18.42
CA LEU A 12 -69.17 -30.67 17.57
C LEU A 12 -68.82 -29.43 18.40
N GLY A 13 -69.48 -29.21 19.54
CA GLY A 13 -69.14 -28.14 20.49
C GLY A 13 -67.70 -28.26 21.03
N GLY A 14 -67.27 -29.49 21.32
CA GLY A 14 -65.89 -29.77 21.75
C GLY A 14 -64.85 -29.45 20.66
N ILE A 15 -65.18 -29.84 19.42
CA ILE A 15 -64.28 -29.53 18.27
C ILE A 15 -64.19 -28.01 18.02
N VAL A 16 -65.33 -27.33 18.03
CA VAL A 16 -65.36 -25.86 17.86
C VAL A 16 -64.62 -25.13 19.00
N SER A 17 -64.83 -25.54 20.26
CA SER A 17 -64.09 -24.99 21.38
C SER A 17 -62.57 -25.25 21.30
N SER A 18 -62.17 -26.45 20.90
CA SER A 18 -60.78 -26.78 20.70
C SER A 18 -60.15 -25.99 19.53
N ALA A 19 -60.91 -25.88 18.41
CA ALA A 19 -60.45 -25.06 17.28
C ALA A 19 -60.32 -23.56 17.64
N TRP A 20 -61.31 -23.04 18.40
CA TRP A 20 -61.23 -21.66 18.91
C TRP A 20 -60.01 -21.43 19.79
N ARG A 21 -59.74 -22.33 20.71
CA ARG A 21 -58.59 -22.24 21.59
C ARG A 21 -57.27 -22.26 20.79
N VAL A 22 -57.10 -23.20 19.89
CA VAL A 22 -55.86 -23.35 19.08
C VAL A 22 -55.68 -22.21 18.07
N GLN A 23 -56.77 -21.71 17.44
CA GLN A 23 -56.66 -20.69 16.41
C GLN A 23 -56.72 -19.25 16.94
N ILE A 24 -57.47 -19.00 17.97
CA ILE A 24 -57.70 -17.63 18.48
C ILE A 24 -56.93 -17.36 19.76
N GLU A 25 -56.99 -18.23 20.78
CA GLU A 25 -56.28 -18.02 22.04
C GLU A 25 -54.76 -18.32 21.92
N ASP A 26 -54.45 -19.47 21.43
CA ASP A 26 -53.06 -19.96 21.30
C ASP A 26 -52.45 -19.60 19.93
N GLY A 27 -53.26 -19.15 18.96
CA GLY A 27 -52.84 -18.85 17.58
C GLY A 27 -51.64 -17.85 17.48
N PRO A 28 -51.63 -16.73 18.19
CA PRO A 28 -50.51 -15.82 18.23
C PRO A 28 -49.21 -16.48 18.75
N ALA A 29 -49.32 -17.30 19.80
CA ALA A 29 -48.19 -18.01 20.38
C ALA A 29 -47.60 -19.06 19.44
N TRP A 30 -48.48 -19.79 18.71
CA TRP A 30 -48.04 -20.74 17.68
C TRP A 30 -47.48 -20.05 16.46
N SER A 31 -48.03 -18.89 16.07
CA SER A 31 -47.47 -18.07 14.99
C SER A 31 -46.08 -17.56 15.34
N ASP A 32 -45.92 -17.03 16.55
CA ASP A 32 -44.61 -16.57 17.06
C ASP A 32 -43.59 -17.71 17.12
N MET A 33 -44.03 -18.89 17.56
CA MET A 33 -43.17 -20.06 17.64
C MET A 33 -42.76 -20.55 16.25
N ALA A 34 -43.67 -20.54 15.27
CA ALA A 34 -43.39 -20.87 13.88
C ALA A 34 -42.44 -19.85 13.22
N VAL A 35 -42.62 -18.55 13.53
CA VAL A 35 -41.69 -17.51 13.08
C VAL A 35 -40.30 -17.71 13.70
N LYS A 36 -40.24 -17.96 15.02
CA LYS A 36 -38.97 -18.23 15.70
C LYS A 36 -38.26 -19.50 15.18
N GLN A 37 -38.99 -20.55 14.81
CA GLN A 37 -38.43 -21.77 14.21
C GLN A 37 -37.90 -21.55 12.78
N ARG A 38 -38.48 -20.61 12.03
CA ARG A 38 -38.10 -20.28 10.66
C ARG A 38 -37.06 -19.16 10.59
N GLN A 39 -36.99 -18.31 11.62
CA GLN A 39 -35.97 -17.27 11.69
C GLN A 39 -34.62 -17.89 12.03
N ARG A 40 -33.67 -17.75 11.14
CA ARG A 40 -32.26 -17.96 11.42
C ARG A 40 -31.57 -16.61 11.43
N ARG A 41 -30.70 -16.42 12.40
CA ARG A 41 -29.75 -15.31 12.40
C ARG A 41 -28.62 -15.69 11.45
N LEU A 42 -28.48 -14.93 10.40
CA LEU A 42 -27.40 -15.08 9.45
C LEU A 42 -26.40 -13.96 9.68
N HIS A 43 -25.18 -14.34 9.92
CA HIS A 43 -24.07 -13.42 9.88
C HIS A 43 -23.62 -13.30 8.43
N ILE A 44 -24.03 -12.22 7.75
CA ILE A 44 -23.50 -11.90 6.43
C ILE A 44 -22.13 -11.25 6.68
N ALA A 45 -21.06 -11.97 6.35
CA ALA A 45 -19.73 -11.38 6.34
C ALA A 45 -19.68 -10.34 5.20
N PRO A 46 -19.45 -9.07 5.51
CA PRO A 46 -19.37 -8.03 4.49
C PRO A 46 -18.17 -8.32 3.57
N LYS A 47 -18.30 -7.95 2.29
CA LYS A 47 -17.19 -8.00 1.36
C LYS A 47 -16.15 -6.95 1.78
N ARG A 48 -14.92 -7.38 2.02
CA ARG A 48 -13.81 -6.49 2.36
C ARG A 48 -13.51 -5.55 1.19
N GLY A 49 -13.34 -4.27 1.46
CA GLY A 49 -13.10 -3.22 0.46
C GLY A 49 -11.82 -3.45 -0.34
N THR A 50 -11.77 -2.88 -1.52
CA THR A 50 -10.64 -3.00 -2.46
C THR A 50 -9.57 -1.96 -2.11
N ILE A 51 -8.30 -2.35 -2.23
CA ILE A 51 -7.18 -1.41 -2.18
C ILE A 51 -6.73 -1.14 -3.61
N PHE A 52 -6.76 0.14 -4.01
CA PHE A 52 -6.35 0.60 -5.32
C PHE A 52 -5.04 1.38 -5.26
N ASP A 53 -4.29 1.37 -6.35
CA ASP A 53 -3.23 2.33 -6.58
C ASP A 53 -3.79 3.74 -6.88
N ARG A 54 -2.92 4.74 -7.07
CA ARG A 54 -3.33 6.12 -7.37
C ARG A 54 -4.09 6.29 -8.68
N ASN A 55 -3.96 5.35 -9.61
CA ASN A 55 -4.55 5.37 -10.95
C ASN A 55 -5.80 4.47 -11.03
N GLY A 56 -6.19 3.81 -9.93
CA GLY A 56 -7.33 2.92 -9.84
C GLY A 56 -7.03 1.46 -10.21
N ALA A 57 -5.76 1.06 -10.33
CA ALA A 57 -5.38 -0.33 -10.49
C ALA A 57 -5.59 -1.09 -9.16
N PRO A 58 -6.24 -2.26 -9.15
CA PRO A 58 -6.51 -2.99 -7.92
C PRO A 58 -5.26 -3.73 -7.42
N LEU A 59 -4.81 -3.36 -6.22
CA LEU A 59 -3.67 -4.00 -5.53
C LEU A 59 -4.11 -5.14 -4.61
N ALA A 60 -5.31 -5.04 -4.02
CA ALA A 60 -5.91 -6.11 -3.23
C ALA A 60 -7.43 -6.11 -3.41
N VAL A 61 -8.00 -7.26 -3.77
CA VAL A 61 -9.43 -7.43 -4.04
C VAL A 61 -10.02 -8.57 -3.21
N SER A 62 -11.32 -8.51 -2.94
CA SER A 62 -12.05 -9.63 -2.35
C SER A 62 -12.90 -10.29 -3.42
N ILE A 63 -12.66 -11.58 -3.64
CA ILE A 63 -13.44 -12.42 -4.56
C ILE A 63 -14.27 -13.40 -3.75
N GLU A 64 -15.45 -13.73 -4.23
CA GLU A 64 -16.29 -14.77 -3.63
C GLU A 64 -15.87 -16.12 -4.18
N VAL A 65 -15.49 -17.03 -3.29
CA VAL A 65 -15.10 -18.40 -3.63
C VAL A 65 -16.00 -19.38 -2.88
N PRO A 66 -16.38 -20.52 -3.48
CA PRO A 66 -17.20 -21.50 -2.79
C PRO A 66 -16.40 -22.23 -1.70
N SER A 67 -17.06 -22.52 -0.59
CA SER A 67 -16.56 -23.33 0.53
C SER A 67 -17.62 -24.33 0.94
N VAL A 68 -17.23 -25.50 1.43
CA VAL A 68 -18.15 -26.58 1.84
C VAL A 68 -18.25 -26.64 3.35
N SER A 69 -19.47 -26.53 3.84
CA SER A 69 -19.82 -26.77 5.24
C SER A 69 -20.75 -27.98 5.40
N ALA A 70 -20.80 -28.56 6.58
CA ALA A 70 -21.71 -29.63 6.95
C ALA A 70 -22.43 -29.35 8.27
N ASP A 71 -23.74 -29.62 8.31
CA ASP A 71 -24.53 -29.78 9.52
C ASP A 71 -24.60 -31.30 9.82
N VAL A 72 -23.73 -31.76 10.71
CA VAL A 72 -23.61 -33.20 11.02
C VAL A 72 -24.86 -33.70 11.76
N VAL A 73 -25.53 -32.84 12.54
CA VAL A 73 -26.79 -33.19 13.20
C VAL A 73 -27.89 -33.43 12.17
N GLU A 74 -27.97 -32.61 11.11
CA GLU A 74 -28.92 -32.81 10.01
C GLU A 74 -28.55 -34.08 9.21
N MET A 75 -27.26 -34.36 9.01
CA MET A 75 -26.75 -35.54 8.32
C MET A 75 -27.15 -36.86 9.00
N LEU A 76 -27.26 -36.83 10.34
CA LEU A 76 -27.62 -37.94 11.21
C LEU A 76 -29.12 -38.03 11.56
N GLN A 77 -29.93 -37.11 11.03
CA GLN A 77 -31.35 -37.07 11.36
C GLN A 77 -32.07 -38.39 11.05
N GLY A 78 -32.74 -38.95 12.06
CA GLY A 78 -33.47 -40.22 11.94
C GLY A 78 -32.60 -41.47 12.03
N ILE A 79 -31.33 -41.32 12.46
CA ILE A 79 -30.41 -42.47 12.65
C ILE A 79 -30.09 -42.57 14.15
N ASP A 80 -30.60 -43.66 14.74
CA ASP A 80 -30.40 -43.93 16.16
C ASP A 80 -29.29 -44.96 16.42
N GLY A 81 -28.49 -44.69 17.43
CA GLY A 81 -27.43 -45.60 17.91
C GLY A 81 -26.05 -45.28 17.30
N THR A 82 -25.03 -45.27 18.19
CA THR A 82 -23.66 -44.90 17.84
C THR A 82 -23.06 -45.69 16.67
N PRO A 83 -23.23 -47.04 16.55
CA PRO A 83 -22.68 -47.76 15.41
C PRO A 83 -23.27 -47.41 14.06
N ALA A 84 -24.60 -47.12 14.03
CA ALA A 84 -25.28 -46.71 12.79
C ALA A 84 -24.87 -45.27 12.37
N GLN A 85 -24.70 -44.39 13.34
CA GLN A 85 -24.21 -43.03 13.11
C GLN A 85 -22.78 -43.02 12.57
N GLU A 86 -21.87 -43.79 13.19
CA GLU A 86 -20.48 -43.93 12.70
C GLU A 86 -20.39 -44.48 11.28
N ALA A 87 -21.22 -45.54 10.96
CA ALA A 87 -21.29 -46.11 9.63
C ALA A 87 -21.72 -45.07 8.61
N LYS A 88 -22.75 -44.25 8.94
CA LYS A 88 -23.25 -43.17 8.07
C LYS A 88 -22.23 -42.08 7.84
N LEU A 89 -21.53 -41.65 8.91
CA LEU A 89 -20.47 -40.63 8.81
C LEU A 89 -19.31 -41.12 7.97
N ARG A 90 -18.92 -42.41 8.10
CA ARG A 90 -17.83 -42.99 7.29
C ARG A 90 -18.23 -43.07 5.79
N GLU A 91 -19.48 -43.46 5.48
CA GLU A 91 -19.98 -43.43 4.11
C GLU A 91 -19.94 -42.01 3.52
N ALA A 92 -20.42 -41.02 4.29
CA ALA A 92 -20.38 -39.62 3.89
C ALA A 92 -18.92 -39.08 3.73
N ALA A 93 -18.03 -39.44 4.65
CA ALA A 93 -16.62 -39.05 4.59
C ALA A 93 -15.91 -39.57 3.35
N GLY A 94 -16.11 -40.85 2.98
CA GLY A 94 -15.52 -41.43 1.75
C GLY A 94 -15.98 -40.72 0.49
N ARG A 95 -17.29 -40.39 0.40
CA ARG A 95 -17.85 -39.68 -0.75
C ARG A 95 -17.38 -38.22 -0.83
N LEU A 96 -17.31 -37.54 0.29
CA LEU A 96 -16.78 -36.18 0.40
C LEU A 96 -15.28 -36.13 0.07
N ALA A 97 -14.51 -37.09 0.59
CA ALA A 97 -13.09 -37.22 0.32
C ALA A 97 -12.82 -37.34 -1.19
N HIS A 98 -13.59 -38.17 -1.88
CA HIS A 98 -13.50 -38.35 -3.32
C HIS A 98 -13.86 -37.05 -4.07
N ALA A 99 -14.99 -36.41 -3.70
CA ALA A 99 -15.48 -35.20 -4.38
C ALA A 99 -14.56 -33.98 -4.17
N LEU A 100 -13.88 -33.89 -3.01
CA LEU A 100 -13.04 -32.78 -2.61
C LEU A 100 -11.53 -33.06 -2.73
N SER A 101 -11.14 -34.21 -3.27
CA SER A 101 -9.73 -34.63 -3.37
C SER A 101 -9.00 -34.51 -2.02
N MET A 102 -9.61 -35.08 -0.96
CA MET A 102 -9.08 -35.09 0.42
C MET A 102 -8.87 -36.52 0.89
N GLU A 103 -8.07 -36.70 1.93
CA GLU A 103 -7.99 -37.98 2.63
C GLU A 103 -9.26 -38.23 3.46
N GLU A 104 -9.79 -39.45 3.42
CA GLU A 104 -11.02 -39.82 4.17
C GLU A 104 -10.88 -39.60 5.68
N SER A 105 -9.69 -39.88 6.22
CA SER A 105 -9.37 -39.64 7.63
C SER A 105 -9.54 -38.19 8.05
N ASP A 106 -9.14 -37.25 7.18
CA ASP A 106 -9.20 -35.82 7.45
C ASP A 106 -10.65 -35.30 7.42
N VAL A 107 -11.44 -35.83 6.49
CA VAL A 107 -12.88 -35.51 6.44
C VAL A 107 -13.59 -36.09 7.65
N MET A 108 -13.32 -37.36 7.99
CA MET A 108 -13.93 -38.05 9.14
C MET A 108 -13.61 -37.33 10.46
N ALA A 109 -12.38 -36.83 10.64
CA ALA A 109 -11.99 -36.09 11.84
C ALA A 109 -12.78 -34.78 12.04
N ARG A 110 -13.39 -34.24 10.99
CA ARG A 110 -14.22 -33.01 11.05
C ARG A 110 -15.71 -33.32 11.30
N LEU A 111 -16.16 -34.53 11.00
CA LEU A 111 -17.57 -34.94 11.11
C LEU A 111 -17.90 -35.45 12.52
N GLU A 112 -17.87 -34.57 13.52
CA GLU A 112 -18.29 -34.92 14.89
C GLU A 112 -19.84 -34.87 15.03
N PRO A 113 -20.48 -35.89 15.65
CA PRO A 113 -21.94 -36.06 15.68
C PRO A 113 -22.77 -34.89 16.23
N HIS A 114 -22.17 -34.02 17.07
CA HIS A 114 -22.86 -32.91 17.73
C HIS A 114 -22.71 -31.56 17.00
N HIS A 115 -21.89 -31.50 15.94
CA HIS A 115 -21.66 -30.26 15.20
C HIS A 115 -22.82 -29.94 14.28
N ARG A 116 -23.41 -28.74 14.47
CA ARG A 116 -24.40 -28.17 13.54
C ARG A 116 -23.78 -27.40 12.38
N PHE A 117 -22.49 -27.04 12.54
CA PHE A 117 -21.73 -26.36 11.48
C PHE A 117 -20.27 -26.75 11.64
N VAL A 118 -19.69 -27.25 10.56
CA VAL A 118 -18.26 -27.51 10.43
C VAL A 118 -17.81 -27.28 9.00
N TRP A 119 -16.70 -26.58 8.82
CA TRP A 119 -16.05 -26.47 7.54
C TRP A 119 -15.41 -27.81 7.14
N ILE A 120 -15.83 -28.36 6.00
CA ILE A 120 -15.20 -29.56 5.44
C ILE A 120 -13.99 -29.16 4.60
N LYS A 121 -14.20 -28.26 3.62
CA LYS A 121 -13.09 -27.67 2.83
C LYS A 121 -13.47 -26.24 2.46
N ARG A 122 -12.56 -25.33 2.74
CA ARG A 122 -12.72 -23.92 2.36
C ARG A 122 -12.06 -23.67 1.00
N ARG A 123 -12.57 -22.72 0.24
CA ARG A 123 -11.99 -22.22 -1.01
C ARG A 123 -11.81 -23.32 -2.05
N ILE A 124 -12.91 -23.99 -2.35
CA ILE A 124 -12.96 -25.09 -3.32
C ILE A 124 -13.06 -24.56 -4.75
N THR A 125 -12.69 -25.39 -5.71
CA THR A 125 -12.88 -25.12 -7.13
C THR A 125 -14.35 -25.19 -7.53
N SER A 126 -14.72 -24.57 -8.67
CA SER A 126 -16.07 -24.67 -9.20
C SER A 126 -16.47 -26.13 -9.50
N GLN A 127 -15.52 -26.97 -9.94
CA GLN A 127 -15.75 -28.38 -10.19
C GLN A 127 -16.06 -29.15 -8.91
N GLU A 128 -15.34 -28.91 -7.83
CA GLU A 128 -15.62 -29.50 -6.51
C GLU A 128 -16.97 -29.02 -5.97
N ALA A 129 -17.31 -27.74 -6.16
CA ALA A 129 -18.60 -27.19 -5.75
C ALA A 129 -19.77 -27.87 -6.49
N ASP A 130 -19.64 -28.11 -7.79
CA ASP A 130 -20.64 -28.83 -8.57
C ASP A 130 -20.75 -30.29 -8.12
N ALA A 131 -19.64 -30.96 -7.85
CA ALA A 131 -19.62 -32.32 -7.30
C ALA A 131 -20.35 -32.41 -5.95
N ILE A 132 -20.17 -31.43 -5.07
CA ILE A 132 -20.88 -31.39 -3.78
C ILE A 132 -22.37 -31.10 -3.97
N ARG A 133 -22.75 -30.18 -4.86
CA ARG A 133 -24.16 -29.95 -5.19
C ARG A 133 -24.85 -31.22 -5.72
N ASP A 134 -24.14 -31.98 -6.56
CA ASP A 134 -24.65 -33.28 -7.07
C ASP A 134 -24.75 -34.34 -5.95
N LEU A 135 -23.82 -34.36 -4.99
CA LEU A 135 -23.87 -35.24 -3.82
C LEU A 135 -25.04 -34.93 -2.87
N SER A 136 -25.45 -33.66 -2.77
CA SER A 136 -26.53 -33.21 -1.90
C SER A 136 -27.94 -33.28 -2.56
N ASP A 137 -28.01 -33.46 -3.90
CA ASP A 137 -29.27 -33.45 -4.63
C ASP A 137 -29.98 -34.82 -4.57
N SER A 138 -31.01 -34.92 -3.72
CA SER A 138 -31.86 -36.12 -3.58
C SER A 138 -32.62 -36.51 -4.85
N LYS A 139 -32.75 -35.60 -5.83
CA LYS A 139 -33.36 -35.88 -7.12
C LYS A 139 -32.41 -36.58 -8.07
N LYS A 140 -31.12 -36.34 -7.93
CA LYS A 140 -30.07 -36.94 -8.76
C LYS A 140 -29.55 -38.25 -8.19
N GLN A 141 -29.53 -38.39 -6.84
CA GLN A 141 -28.98 -39.56 -6.18
C GLN A 141 -29.89 -40.08 -5.06
N ALA A 142 -30.23 -41.41 -5.11
CA ALA A 142 -31.00 -42.05 -4.06
C ALA A 142 -30.31 -42.07 -2.69
N SER A 143 -28.99 -41.90 -2.67
CA SER A 143 -28.14 -41.84 -1.46
C SER A 143 -27.59 -40.46 -1.23
N ALA A 144 -28.38 -39.40 -1.46
CA ALA A 144 -27.93 -38.01 -1.23
C ALA A 144 -27.40 -37.82 0.19
N VAL A 145 -26.33 -37.06 0.33
CA VAL A 145 -25.75 -36.66 1.64
C VAL A 145 -26.45 -35.38 2.07
N HIS A 146 -27.33 -35.48 3.07
CA HIS A 146 -28.05 -34.33 3.62
C HIS A 146 -27.12 -33.51 4.53
N GLY A 147 -27.48 -32.27 4.79
CA GLY A 147 -26.71 -31.38 5.70
C GLY A 147 -25.45 -30.79 5.07
N LEU A 148 -25.25 -30.93 3.76
CA LEU A 148 -24.14 -30.22 3.06
C LEU A 148 -24.62 -28.87 2.52
N SER A 149 -23.77 -27.86 2.67
CA SER A 149 -23.94 -26.53 2.06
C SER A 149 -22.70 -26.11 1.32
N VAL A 150 -22.91 -25.48 0.16
CA VAL A 150 -21.85 -24.74 -0.54
C VAL A 150 -22.14 -23.26 -0.31
N GLU A 151 -21.27 -22.63 0.43
CA GLU A 151 -21.40 -21.22 0.84
C GLU A 151 -20.36 -20.37 0.13
N GLY A 152 -20.73 -19.16 -0.28
CA GLY A 152 -19.80 -18.17 -0.79
C GLY A 152 -18.97 -17.63 0.37
N GLU A 153 -17.66 -17.68 0.24
CA GLU A 153 -16.72 -17.14 1.22
C GLU A 153 -15.86 -16.04 0.58
N GLY A 154 -15.73 -14.91 1.25
CA GLY A 154 -14.80 -13.85 0.81
C GLY A 154 -13.36 -14.34 0.87
N HIS A 155 -12.67 -14.32 -0.25
CA HIS A 155 -11.24 -14.61 -0.33
C HIS A 155 -10.49 -13.36 -0.77
N ARG A 156 -9.49 -12.97 0.02
CA ARG A 156 -8.61 -11.86 -0.32
C ARG A 156 -7.59 -12.31 -1.34
N TYR A 157 -7.47 -11.55 -2.43
CA TYR A 157 -6.57 -11.85 -3.53
C TYR A 157 -5.75 -10.61 -3.90
N TYR A 158 -4.47 -10.80 -4.13
CA TYR A 158 -3.49 -9.76 -4.48
C TYR A 158 -3.02 -10.01 -5.92
N PRO A 159 -3.59 -9.28 -6.91
CA PRO A 159 -3.31 -9.52 -8.33
C PRO A 159 -1.83 -9.35 -8.70
N GLY A 160 -1.17 -8.39 -8.06
CA GLY A 160 0.25 -8.09 -8.25
C GLY A 160 1.20 -9.12 -7.61
N ARG A 161 0.68 -10.13 -6.88
CA ARG A 161 1.45 -11.14 -6.16
C ARG A 161 2.45 -10.51 -5.19
N GLU A 162 3.75 -10.50 -5.51
CA GLU A 162 4.81 -9.95 -4.68
C GLU A 162 4.79 -8.42 -4.62
N LEU A 163 4.13 -7.75 -5.59
CA LEU A 163 4.13 -6.28 -5.72
C LEU A 163 3.55 -5.61 -4.48
N ALA A 164 4.34 -4.73 -3.87
CA ALA A 164 4.02 -4.03 -2.63
C ALA A 164 3.63 -4.97 -1.46
N GLY A 165 4.03 -6.24 -1.50
CA GLY A 165 3.63 -7.24 -0.51
C GLY A 165 3.86 -6.80 0.94
N PRO A 166 5.05 -6.33 1.34
CA PRO A 166 5.33 -5.85 2.70
C PRO A 166 4.49 -4.63 3.12
N VAL A 167 4.09 -3.80 2.16
CA VAL A 167 3.25 -2.60 2.41
C VAL A 167 1.79 -2.99 2.56
N LEU A 168 1.27 -3.80 1.63
CA LEU A 168 -0.13 -4.26 1.65
C LEU A 168 -0.40 -5.14 2.87
N GLY A 169 0.51 -6.05 3.18
CA GLY A 169 0.29 -7.05 4.21
C GLY A 169 -0.64 -8.16 3.73
N PHE A 170 -1.26 -8.86 4.67
CA PHE A 170 -2.16 -9.98 4.39
C PHE A 170 -3.30 -10.07 5.39
N VAL A 171 -4.31 -10.88 5.06
CA VAL A 171 -5.45 -11.17 5.93
C VAL A 171 -5.43 -12.63 6.38
N SER A 172 -6.01 -12.90 7.55
CA SER A 172 -6.28 -14.27 8.00
C SER A 172 -7.33 -14.95 7.10
N PRO A 173 -7.49 -16.28 7.19
CA PRO A 173 -8.58 -16.98 6.51
C PRO A 173 -9.97 -16.41 6.82
N ASP A 174 -10.16 -15.80 7.99
CA ASP A 174 -11.43 -15.21 8.43
C ASP A 174 -11.59 -13.73 8.01
N GLY A 175 -10.69 -13.24 7.14
CA GLY A 175 -10.78 -11.90 6.56
C GLY A 175 -10.30 -10.77 7.47
N GLU A 176 -9.61 -11.07 8.58
CA GLU A 176 -9.01 -10.06 9.46
C GLU A 176 -7.63 -9.64 8.96
N GLY A 177 -7.36 -8.34 8.93
CA GLY A 177 -6.03 -7.81 8.63
C GLY A 177 -5.00 -8.24 9.68
N LYS A 178 -3.85 -8.78 9.24
CA LYS A 178 -2.81 -9.31 10.13
C LYS A 178 -1.48 -8.59 10.01
N ASP A 179 -1.24 -7.91 8.90
CA ASP A 179 -0.01 -7.16 8.66
C ASP A 179 -0.24 -6.03 7.65
N GLY A 180 0.71 -5.11 7.52
CA GLY A 180 0.71 -4.02 6.56
C GLY A 180 -0.53 -3.13 6.63
N LEU A 181 -0.94 -2.60 5.48
CA LEU A 181 -2.15 -1.78 5.34
C LEU A 181 -3.44 -2.56 5.61
N GLU A 182 -3.44 -3.87 5.36
CA GLU A 182 -4.58 -4.72 5.71
C GLU A 182 -4.87 -4.70 7.22
N LEU A 183 -3.83 -4.61 8.06
CA LEU A 183 -3.97 -4.47 9.51
C LEU A 183 -4.32 -3.04 9.92
N SER A 184 -3.56 -2.05 9.45
CA SER A 184 -3.76 -0.66 9.91
C SER A 184 -5.06 -0.03 9.43
N LEU A 185 -5.64 -0.53 8.32
CA LEU A 185 -6.90 -0.08 7.77
C LEU A 185 -8.03 -1.12 7.93
N ASP A 186 -7.86 -2.09 8.86
CA ASP A 186 -8.83 -3.18 9.00
C ASP A 186 -10.24 -2.69 9.30
N GLU A 187 -10.38 -1.65 10.12
CA GLU A 187 -11.69 -1.05 10.44
C GLU A 187 -12.37 -0.42 9.22
N ASP A 188 -11.60 0.20 8.32
CA ASP A 188 -12.12 0.76 7.08
C ASP A 188 -12.47 -0.37 6.09
N LEU A 189 -11.56 -1.32 5.91
CA LEU A 189 -11.65 -2.34 4.87
C LEU A 189 -12.65 -3.46 5.18
N ARG A 190 -12.81 -3.85 6.44
CA ARG A 190 -13.61 -5.02 6.84
C ARG A 190 -15.10 -4.85 6.59
N GLY A 191 -15.62 -3.62 6.64
CA GLY A 191 -17.05 -3.35 6.64
C GLY A 191 -17.73 -3.67 7.97
N LYS A 192 -19.04 -3.50 8.02
CA LYS A 192 -19.84 -3.73 9.22
C LYS A 192 -20.55 -5.06 9.14
N MET A 193 -20.29 -5.97 10.09
CA MET A 193 -21.11 -7.15 10.27
C MET A 193 -22.52 -6.72 10.68
N GLU A 194 -23.52 -7.11 9.93
CA GLU A 194 -24.92 -6.96 10.31
C GLU A 194 -25.56 -8.33 10.50
N GLU A 195 -26.29 -8.47 11.61
CA GLU A 195 -27.06 -9.66 11.91
C GLU A 195 -28.39 -9.55 11.15
N VAL A 196 -28.49 -10.18 9.98
CA VAL A 196 -29.71 -10.15 9.18
C VAL A 196 -30.62 -11.33 9.54
N ARG A 197 -31.87 -11.02 9.79
CA ARG A 197 -32.90 -12.05 10.00
C ARG A 197 -33.38 -12.55 8.64
N GLY A 198 -33.10 -13.81 8.33
CA GLY A 198 -33.56 -14.46 7.12
C GLY A 198 -34.61 -15.52 7.42
N LEU A 199 -35.60 -15.67 6.54
CA LEU A 199 -36.54 -16.78 6.52
C LEU A 199 -36.06 -17.82 5.50
N ARG A 200 -35.98 -19.10 5.88
CA ARG A 200 -35.78 -20.19 4.93
C ARG A 200 -37.10 -20.68 4.37
N ASP A 201 -37.24 -20.74 3.07
CA ASP A 201 -38.36 -21.41 2.41
C ASP A 201 -38.24 -22.95 2.52
N ARG A 202 -39.29 -23.67 2.12
CA ARG A 202 -39.32 -25.13 2.16
C ARG A 202 -38.27 -25.81 1.24
N SER A 203 -37.70 -25.06 0.32
CA SER A 203 -36.63 -25.51 -0.60
C SER A 203 -35.23 -25.13 -0.11
N GLY A 204 -35.12 -24.56 1.11
CA GLY A 204 -33.85 -24.16 1.70
C GLY A 204 -33.34 -22.81 1.20
N ARG A 205 -34.06 -22.10 0.32
CA ARG A 205 -33.69 -20.78 -0.15
C ARG A 205 -33.93 -19.74 0.96
N LEU A 206 -32.94 -18.90 1.16
CA LEU A 206 -33.02 -17.77 2.08
C LEU A 206 -33.84 -16.65 1.43
N ILE A 207 -34.87 -16.23 2.13
CA ILE A 207 -35.65 -15.04 1.82
C ILE A 207 -35.25 -14.00 2.86
N PHE A 208 -34.57 -12.97 2.44
CA PHE A 208 -34.17 -11.87 3.31
C PHE A 208 -35.34 -10.93 3.53
N ASP A 209 -35.67 -10.69 4.79
CA ASP A 209 -36.63 -9.66 5.17
C ASP A 209 -35.81 -8.44 5.61
N GLY A 210 -35.63 -7.48 4.70
CA GLY A 210 -35.12 -6.17 5.04
C GLY A 210 -33.60 -5.93 4.97
N VAL A 211 -32.85 -6.57 4.04
CA VAL A 211 -31.53 -6.02 3.67
C VAL A 211 -31.79 -4.74 2.87
N SER A 212 -31.84 -3.63 3.56
CA SER A 212 -32.17 -2.34 2.96
C SER A 212 -31.06 -1.80 2.05
N ASP A 213 -29.82 -2.25 2.20
CA ASP A 213 -28.70 -1.77 1.36
C ASP A 213 -27.47 -2.69 1.48
N GLU A 214 -27.26 -3.59 0.52
CA GLU A 214 -26.05 -4.43 0.46
C GLU A 214 -24.76 -3.58 0.43
N HIS A 215 -24.82 -2.40 -0.17
CA HIS A 215 -23.67 -1.49 -0.28
C HIS A 215 -23.29 -0.86 1.07
N ALA A 216 -24.24 -0.73 1.99
CA ALA A 216 -23.98 -0.19 3.34
C ALA A 216 -23.19 -1.16 4.22
N LEU A 217 -23.17 -2.44 3.88
CA LEU A 217 -22.47 -3.50 4.62
C LEU A 217 -21.04 -3.74 4.09
N GLN A 218 -20.76 -3.29 2.88
CA GLN A 218 -19.44 -3.48 2.28
C GLN A 218 -18.36 -2.67 3.01
N GLY A 219 -17.15 -3.21 3.04
CA GLY A 219 -15.97 -2.46 3.48
C GLY A 219 -15.68 -1.30 2.56
N ASN A 220 -15.05 -0.28 3.09
CA ASN A 220 -14.66 0.89 2.32
C ASN A 220 -13.50 0.56 1.39
N ASP A 221 -13.55 1.09 0.18
CA ASP A 221 -12.43 1.04 -0.75
C ASP A 221 -11.36 2.07 -0.37
N VAL A 222 -10.10 1.72 -0.55
CA VAL A 222 -8.97 2.58 -0.23
C VAL A 222 -8.16 2.86 -1.49
N VAL A 223 -7.92 4.14 -1.79
CA VAL A 223 -7.03 4.57 -2.86
C VAL A 223 -5.71 5.02 -2.25
N LEU A 224 -4.63 4.39 -2.63
CA LEU A 224 -3.28 4.73 -2.20
C LEU A 224 -2.66 5.82 -3.08
N SER A 225 -1.56 6.41 -2.61
CA SER A 225 -0.68 7.24 -3.43
C SER A 225 0.33 6.43 -4.22
N LEU A 226 0.52 5.14 -3.88
CA LEU A 226 1.38 4.23 -4.65
C LEU A 226 0.98 4.21 -6.11
N ASP A 227 1.97 4.20 -6.98
CA ASP A 227 1.82 4.04 -8.42
C ASP A 227 2.35 2.67 -8.80
N GLU A 228 1.48 1.78 -9.31
CA GLU A 228 1.83 0.40 -9.64
C GLU A 228 3.06 0.33 -10.56
N GLY A 229 3.14 1.22 -11.55
CA GLY A 229 4.26 1.26 -12.50
C GLY A 229 5.58 1.68 -11.85
N ILE A 230 5.57 2.69 -10.98
CA ILE A 230 6.75 3.16 -10.24
C ILE A 230 7.17 2.12 -9.19
N GLN A 231 6.22 1.53 -8.49
CA GLN A 231 6.45 0.46 -7.51
C GLN A 231 7.12 -0.75 -8.16
N HIS A 232 6.61 -1.19 -9.31
CA HIS A 232 7.20 -2.31 -10.04
C HIS A 232 8.65 -2.03 -10.47
N VAL A 233 8.93 -0.82 -10.98
CA VAL A 233 10.30 -0.44 -11.33
C VAL A 233 11.19 -0.40 -10.09
N ALA A 234 10.72 0.16 -8.98
CA ALA A 234 11.47 0.25 -7.73
C ALA A 234 11.85 -1.14 -7.20
N GLU A 235 10.90 -2.07 -7.14
CA GLU A 235 11.15 -3.44 -6.67
C GLU A 235 12.09 -4.21 -7.61
N ARG A 236 11.86 -4.12 -8.91
CA ARG A 236 12.72 -4.79 -9.90
C ARG A 236 14.17 -4.35 -9.80
N GLU A 237 14.42 -3.04 -9.72
CA GLU A 237 15.79 -2.51 -9.65
C GLU A 237 16.46 -2.80 -8.32
N LEU A 238 15.67 -2.80 -7.22
CA LEU A 238 16.17 -3.14 -5.90
C LEU A 238 16.51 -4.63 -5.79
N ASP A 239 15.65 -5.51 -6.30
CA ASP A 239 15.87 -6.96 -6.35
C ASP A 239 17.07 -7.32 -7.25
N ALA A 240 17.21 -6.66 -8.40
CA ALA A 240 18.38 -6.80 -9.26
C ALA A 240 19.67 -6.38 -8.52
N ALA A 241 19.63 -5.30 -7.75
CA ALA A 241 20.77 -4.86 -6.95
C ALA A 241 21.08 -5.85 -5.82
N MET A 242 20.06 -6.38 -5.15
CA MET A 242 20.23 -7.42 -4.12
C MET A 242 20.98 -8.63 -4.66
N ARG A 243 20.62 -9.11 -5.85
CA ARG A 243 21.29 -10.26 -6.49
C ARG A 243 22.70 -9.91 -6.98
N THR A 244 22.88 -8.71 -7.58
CA THR A 244 24.15 -8.30 -8.16
C THR A 244 25.21 -8.06 -7.10
N TYR A 245 24.83 -7.46 -5.99
CA TYR A 245 25.76 -7.08 -4.91
C TYR A 245 25.72 -8.04 -3.71
N GLU A 246 24.92 -9.12 -3.81
CA GLU A 246 24.73 -10.13 -2.76
C GLU A 246 24.42 -9.48 -1.41
N THR A 247 23.43 -8.56 -1.40
CA THR A 247 23.06 -7.86 -0.18
C THR A 247 22.17 -8.71 0.69
N ARG A 248 22.25 -8.54 2.00
CA ARG A 248 21.34 -9.17 2.96
C ARG A 248 19.90 -8.71 2.80
N GLY A 249 19.72 -7.47 2.39
CA GLY A 249 18.43 -6.85 2.14
C GLY A 249 18.58 -5.44 1.62
N GLY A 250 17.46 -4.80 1.34
CA GLY A 250 17.45 -3.42 0.88
C GLY A 250 16.09 -2.77 1.02
N SER A 251 16.08 -1.46 0.98
CA SER A 251 14.87 -0.65 1.00
C SER A 251 14.99 0.54 0.05
N LEU A 252 13.89 0.89 -0.60
CA LEU A 252 13.81 2.00 -1.52
C LEU A 252 12.45 2.70 -1.36
N VAL A 253 12.45 4.03 -1.34
CA VAL A 253 11.24 4.83 -1.34
C VAL A 253 11.31 5.90 -2.41
N VAL A 254 10.18 6.10 -3.10
CA VAL A 254 9.98 7.20 -4.06
C VAL A 254 8.91 8.13 -3.52
N VAL A 255 9.22 9.41 -3.40
CA VAL A 255 8.34 10.45 -2.85
C VAL A 255 8.17 11.58 -3.86
N ASP A 256 6.95 12.08 -4.02
CA ASP A 256 6.71 13.39 -4.63
C ASP A 256 7.00 14.47 -3.57
N PRO A 257 8.09 15.25 -3.70
CA PRO A 257 8.48 16.21 -2.67
C PRO A 257 7.52 17.39 -2.52
N ILE A 258 6.66 17.64 -3.50
CA ILE A 258 5.74 18.77 -3.50
C ILE A 258 4.45 18.45 -2.75
N THR A 259 3.97 17.23 -2.87
CA THR A 259 2.72 16.78 -2.25
C THR A 259 2.92 15.97 -0.98
N GLY A 260 4.10 15.33 -0.82
CA GLY A 260 4.36 14.33 0.22
C GLY A 260 3.79 12.95 -0.10
N GLU A 261 3.26 12.74 -1.33
CA GLU A 261 2.74 11.45 -1.76
C GLU A 261 3.88 10.42 -1.90
N ILE A 262 3.66 9.25 -1.31
CA ILE A 262 4.56 8.11 -1.46
C ILE A 262 4.17 7.36 -2.73
N LEU A 263 5.05 7.38 -3.74
CA LEU A 263 4.79 6.78 -5.03
C LEU A 263 5.23 5.31 -5.10
N ALA A 264 6.23 4.94 -4.31
CA ALA A 264 6.68 3.56 -4.14
C ALA A 264 7.33 3.34 -2.77
N LEU A 265 7.13 2.15 -2.21
CA LEU A 265 7.77 1.60 -1.01
C LEU A 265 8.22 0.18 -1.34
N ALA A 266 9.52 -0.01 -1.57
CA ALA A 266 10.08 -1.29 -1.96
C ALA A 266 11.02 -1.84 -0.88
N SER A 267 10.84 -3.10 -0.55
CA SER A 267 11.66 -3.85 0.42
C SER A 267 12.09 -5.18 -0.18
N VAL A 268 13.36 -5.56 0.00
CA VAL A 268 13.88 -6.87 -0.41
C VAL A 268 14.61 -7.52 0.76
N PRO A 269 14.45 -8.87 0.93
CA PRO A 269 13.54 -9.74 0.19
C PRO A 269 12.07 -9.36 0.42
N GLY A 270 11.23 -9.55 -0.60
CA GLY A 270 9.78 -9.41 -0.54
C GLY A 270 9.08 -10.77 -0.45
N TYR A 271 7.74 -10.76 -0.39
CA TYR A 271 6.93 -11.99 -0.34
C TYR A 271 5.61 -11.80 -1.09
N ASN A 272 4.96 -12.92 -1.44
CA ASN A 272 3.62 -12.93 -2.04
C ASN A 272 2.55 -13.03 -0.94
N PRO A 273 1.71 -12.00 -0.72
CA PRO A 273 0.64 -12.05 0.28
C PRO A 273 -0.40 -13.16 0.07
N ASN A 274 -0.54 -13.69 -1.17
CA ASN A 274 -1.42 -14.83 -1.43
C ASN A 274 -0.90 -16.12 -0.77
N ASP A 275 0.42 -16.25 -0.58
CA ASP A 275 1.11 -17.43 -0.07
C ASP A 275 1.91 -17.11 1.21
N TYR A 276 1.35 -16.25 2.07
CA TYR A 276 2.06 -15.73 3.24
C TYR A 276 2.53 -16.79 4.23
N THR A 277 1.84 -17.95 4.29
CA THR A 277 2.21 -19.05 5.22
C THR A 277 3.57 -19.64 4.91
N ASP A 278 3.96 -19.65 3.64
CA ASP A 278 5.22 -20.24 3.16
C ASP A 278 6.36 -19.22 3.11
N SER A 279 6.07 -17.94 3.42
CA SER A 279 7.06 -16.87 3.39
C SER A 279 7.84 -16.75 4.69
N ASP A 280 9.12 -16.36 4.58
CA ASP A 280 9.93 -15.98 5.73
C ASP A 280 9.31 -14.75 6.44
N VAL A 281 9.29 -14.77 7.75
CA VAL A 281 8.82 -13.65 8.59
C VAL A 281 9.62 -12.38 8.32
N ASP A 282 10.93 -12.50 8.07
CA ASP A 282 11.80 -11.35 7.76
C ASP A 282 11.47 -10.71 6.40
N ALA A 283 10.97 -11.50 5.43
CA ALA A 283 10.55 -11.01 4.12
C ALA A 283 9.22 -10.24 4.15
N ARG A 284 8.39 -10.41 5.19
CA ARG A 284 7.12 -9.70 5.35
C ARG A 284 7.30 -8.26 5.82
N ARG A 285 8.43 -7.96 6.42
CA ARG A 285 8.71 -6.69 7.06
C ARG A 285 8.91 -5.58 6.03
N ASP A 286 8.20 -4.45 6.17
CA ASP A 286 8.48 -3.26 5.38
C ASP A 286 9.73 -2.55 5.93
N ARG A 287 10.87 -2.86 5.32
CA ARG A 287 12.19 -2.34 5.74
C ARG A 287 12.31 -0.83 5.58
N VAL A 288 11.49 -0.21 4.74
CA VAL A 288 11.51 1.25 4.53
C VAL A 288 11.17 2.00 5.80
N VAL A 289 10.25 1.44 6.62
CA VAL A 289 9.73 2.07 7.84
C VAL A 289 10.24 1.40 9.12
N THR A 290 10.58 0.10 9.08
CA THR A 290 10.97 -0.65 10.28
C THR A 290 12.48 -0.64 10.52
N ASP A 291 13.29 -0.73 9.46
CA ASP A 291 14.73 -0.88 9.58
C ASP A 291 15.40 0.48 9.80
N ARG A 292 16.16 0.54 10.86
CA ARG A 292 16.96 1.70 11.18
C ARG A 292 18.44 1.42 10.95
N PHE A 293 19.12 2.38 10.40
CA PHE A 293 20.56 2.29 10.13
C PHE A 293 21.26 3.61 10.49
N GLU A 294 22.57 3.57 10.72
CA GLU A 294 23.36 4.79 10.84
C GLU A 294 23.47 5.45 9.46
N PRO A 295 22.95 6.69 9.31
CA PRO A 295 22.88 7.32 8.00
C PRO A 295 24.25 7.75 7.44
N GLY A 296 25.21 8.03 8.31
CA GLY A 296 26.53 8.49 7.89
C GLY A 296 26.44 9.79 7.09
N SER A 297 27.22 9.89 6.03
CA SER A 297 27.41 11.12 5.26
C SER A 297 26.17 11.72 4.61
N VAL A 298 25.03 11.01 4.54
CA VAL A 298 23.77 11.60 4.08
C VAL A 298 23.16 12.59 5.07
N MET A 299 23.72 12.70 6.28
CA MET A 299 23.35 13.73 7.26
C MET A 299 23.99 15.09 7.02
N LYS A 300 25.10 15.16 6.28
CA LYS A 300 25.85 16.40 6.04
C LYS A 300 25.02 17.52 5.40
N PRO A 301 24.13 17.26 4.43
CA PRO A 301 23.26 18.31 3.88
C PRO A 301 22.41 19.01 4.93
N PHE A 302 21.84 18.26 5.87
CA PHE A 302 20.96 18.79 6.94
C PHE A 302 21.77 19.59 7.96
N MET A 303 22.94 19.11 8.34
CA MET A 303 23.87 19.85 9.22
C MET A 303 24.33 21.15 8.56
N ILE A 304 24.70 21.14 7.27
CA ILE A 304 25.09 22.36 6.53
C ILE A 304 23.91 23.34 6.43
N ALA A 305 22.68 22.82 6.19
CA ALA A 305 21.47 23.64 6.17
C ALA A 305 21.28 24.38 7.52
N GLY A 306 21.47 23.69 8.65
CA GLY A 306 21.43 24.27 9.98
C GLY A 306 22.51 25.36 10.20
N ALA A 307 23.73 25.08 9.76
CA ALA A 307 24.82 26.04 9.88
C ALA A 307 24.61 27.31 9.03
N LEU A 308 24.05 27.17 7.84
CA LEU A 308 23.63 28.30 6.99
C LEU A 308 22.47 29.08 7.61
N THR A 309 21.48 28.37 8.18
CA THR A 309 20.32 28.98 8.86
C THR A 309 20.76 29.77 10.10
N ALA A 310 21.67 29.22 10.89
CA ALA A 310 22.23 29.88 12.06
C ALA A 310 23.21 31.03 11.71
N GLY A 311 23.61 31.15 10.44
CA GLY A 311 24.60 32.16 10.00
C GLY A 311 26.04 31.87 10.45
N THR A 312 26.31 30.67 11.00
CA THR A 312 27.67 30.25 11.40
C THR A 312 28.50 29.80 10.21
N LEU A 313 27.85 29.57 9.03
CA LEU A 313 28.46 29.18 7.78
C LEU A 313 27.93 30.05 6.64
N LYS A 314 28.82 30.41 5.70
CA LYS A 314 28.46 31.03 4.43
C LYS A 314 28.83 30.09 3.27
N PRO A 315 28.11 30.13 2.14
CA PRO A 315 28.41 29.28 0.97
C PRO A 315 29.83 29.41 0.42
N THR A 316 30.45 30.59 0.64
CA THR A 316 31.79 30.94 0.16
C THR A 316 32.92 30.69 1.18
N ASP A 317 32.58 30.29 2.40
CA ASP A 317 33.58 30.00 3.42
C ASP A 317 34.46 28.81 3.00
N THR A 318 35.69 28.77 3.51
CA THR A 318 36.59 27.66 3.30
C THR A 318 37.04 27.07 4.62
N ILE A 319 37.00 25.75 4.71
CA ILE A 319 37.33 24.97 5.90
C ILE A 319 38.58 24.14 5.62
N TYR A 320 39.59 24.27 6.50
CA TYR A 320 40.79 23.44 6.39
C TYR A 320 40.53 22.04 6.90
N CYS A 321 40.70 21.02 6.03
CA CYS A 321 40.38 19.62 6.30
C CYS A 321 41.63 18.78 6.71
N GLU A 322 42.65 19.41 7.25
CA GLU A 322 43.82 18.80 7.94
C GLU A 322 44.51 17.68 7.13
N HIS A 323 44.54 17.80 5.82
CA HIS A 323 45.10 16.77 4.93
C HIS A 323 44.52 15.36 5.21
N GLY A 324 43.23 15.29 5.58
CA GLY A 324 42.51 14.04 5.77
C GLY A 324 42.68 13.34 7.11
N VAL A 325 43.36 13.94 8.11
CA VAL A 325 43.53 13.32 9.43
C VAL A 325 43.35 14.37 10.52
N TYR A 326 42.39 14.16 11.43
CA TYR A 326 42.10 15.06 12.53
C TYR A 326 41.88 14.32 13.86
N GLN A 327 42.42 14.82 14.95
CA GLN A 327 42.26 14.25 16.30
C GLN A 327 41.36 15.11 17.16
N ILE A 328 40.38 14.49 17.81
CA ILE A 328 39.49 15.18 18.76
C ILE A 328 39.13 14.24 19.92
N GLY A 329 39.36 14.67 21.16
CA GLY A 329 39.01 13.94 22.38
C GLY A 329 39.57 12.51 22.42
N GLY A 330 40.76 12.28 21.85
CA GLY A 330 41.39 10.96 21.80
C GLY A 330 40.90 10.05 20.66
N VAL A 331 40.00 10.55 19.80
CA VAL A 331 39.51 9.84 18.59
C VAL A 331 40.18 10.43 17.35
N THR A 332 40.63 9.58 16.43
CA THR A 332 41.15 10.03 15.13
C THR A 332 40.10 9.89 14.07
N ILE A 333 39.74 10.98 13.40
CA ILE A 333 38.79 11.02 12.28
C ILE A 333 39.59 11.11 10.98
N HIS A 334 39.15 10.33 9.98
CA HIS A 334 39.77 10.28 8.68
C HIS A 334 38.82 10.72 7.57
N ASP A 335 39.32 11.46 6.61
CA ASP A 335 38.73 11.60 5.29
C ASP A 335 39.21 10.46 4.38
N THR A 336 38.48 10.20 3.30
CA THR A 336 38.87 9.22 2.27
C THR A 336 39.98 9.74 1.35
N HIS A 337 40.20 11.05 1.34
CA HIS A 337 41.18 11.73 0.49
C HIS A 337 41.98 12.76 1.30
N ASP A 338 43.17 13.07 0.81
CA ASP A 338 43.96 14.22 1.31
C ASP A 338 43.24 15.50 0.87
N ASN A 339 42.55 16.12 1.81
CA ASN A 339 41.80 17.35 1.61
C ASN A 339 42.46 18.52 2.36
N GLY A 340 42.83 19.58 1.65
CA GLY A 340 43.28 20.86 2.20
C GLY A 340 42.10 21.78 2.54
N MET A 341 42.04 22.97 1.93
CA MET A 341 40.93 23.92 2.08
C MET A 341 39.76 23.52 1.17
N LEU A 342 38.57 23.34 1.74
CA LEU A 342 37.36 23.01 1.01
C LEU A 342 36.24 24.00 1.29
N THR A 343 35.47 24.37 0.27
CA THR A 343 34.18 25.06 0.44
C THR A 343 33.08 24.08 0.91
N PRO A 344 31.94 24.55 1.45
CA PRO A 344 30.81 23.69 1.82
C PRO A 344 30.34 22.81 0.67
N THR A 345 30.31 23.32 -0.55
CA THR A 345 30.00 22.54 -1.77
C THR A 345 31.00 21.40 -1.97
N GLN A 346 32.28 21.68 -1.86
CA GLN A 346 33.33 20.67 -1.99
C GLN A 346 33.33 19.65 -0.85
N ILE A 347 32.97 20.07 0.37
CA ILE A 347 32.77 19.15 1.51
C ILE A 347 31.63 18.15 1.22
N LEU A 348 30.53 18.59 0.61
CA LEU A 348 29.44 17.71 0.18
C LEU A 348 29.87 16.80 -0.99
N ALA A 349 30.52 17.37 -2.03
CA ALA A 349 30.93 16.65 -3.22
C ALA A 349 31.97 15.55 -2.90
N ARG A 350 33.00 15.87 -2.10
CA ARG A 350 34.06 14.94 -1.68
C ARG A 350 33.73 14.15 -0.43
N SER A 351 32.60 14.47 0.21
CA SER A 351 32.12 13.84 1.45
C SER A 351 33.11 13.93 2.62
N SER A 352 33.85 15.07 2.78
CA SER A 352 34.80 15.25 3.87
C SER A 352 34.14 15.13 5.25
N ASN A 353 34.65 14.23 6.08
CA ASN A 353 34.21 14.07 7.48
C ASN A 353 34.80 15.22 8.34
N ILE A 354 36.04 15.60 8.08
CA ILE A 354 36.76 16.64 8.84
C ILE A 354 36.14 18.00 8.58
N GLY A 355 35.82 18.31 7.33
CA GLY A 355 35.07 19.51 6.99
C GLY A 355 33.71 19.58 7.70
N ALA A 356 32.97 18.48 7.67
CA ALA A 356 31.66 18.38 8.30
C ALA A 356 31.71 18.51 9.82
N LEU A 357 32.62 17.80 10.49
CA LEU A 357 32.74 17.91 11.96
C LEU A 357 33.12 19.33 12.43
N LYS A 358 33.99 20.03 11.69
CA LYS A 358 34.36 21.39 12.04
C LYS A 358 33.18 22.36 11.93
N ILE A 359 32.36 22.21 10.86
CA ILE A 359 31.11 22.97 10.71
C ILE A 359 30.15 22.65 11.85
N GLY A 360 29.94 21.33 12.16
CA GLY A 360 29.06 20.94 13.23
C GLY A 360 29.48 21.36 14.62
N LEU A 361 30.80 21.35 14.93
CA LEU A 361 31.33 21.89 16.17
C LEU A 361 31.13 23.41 16.27
N GLN A 362 31.31 24.14 15.15
CA GLN A 362 31.04 25.59 15.10
C GLN A 362 29.55 25.90 15.25
N LEU A 363 28.64 25.05 14.71
CA LEU A 363 27.21 25.17 14.91
C LEU A 363 26.82 24.91 16.38
N GLY A 364 27.49 23.96 17.02
CA GLY A 364 27.23 23.52 18.38
C GLY A 364 26.11 22.49 18.51
N GLU A 365 26.21 21.68 19.57
CA GLU A 365 25.28 20.57 19.83
C GLU A 365 23.81 20.98 19.88
N PRO A 366 23.42 22.03 20.63
CA PRO A 366 22.00 22.37 20.76
C PRO A 366 21.35 22.73 19.42
N ALA A 367 22.08 23.43 18.55
CA ALA A 367 21.59 23.84 17.25
C ALA A 367 21.57 22.64 16.26
N LEU A 368 22.60 21.80 16.26
CA LEU A 368 22.67 20.58 15.46
C LEU A 368 21.52 19.60 15.80
N TYR A 369 21.26 19.41 17.11
CA TYR A 369 20.14 18.57 17.56
C TYR A 369 18.80 19.16 17.12
N ALA A 370 18.59 20.46 17.31
CA ALA A 370 17.36 21.14 16.94
C ALA A 370 17.11 21.05 15.42
N GLU A 371 18.18 21.17 14.62
CA GLU A 371 18.09 21.05 13.16
C GLU A 371 17.68 19.66 12.73
N TYR A 372 18.30 18.60 13.26
CA TYR A 372 17.91 17.22 12.94
C TYR A 372 16.47 16.94 13.34
N ARG A 373 16.03 17.45 14.49
CA ARG A 373 14.62 17.39 14.89
C ARG A 373 13.72 18.19 13.93
N GLY A 374 14.20 19.32 13.44
CA GLY A 374 13.51 20.14 12.44
C GLY A 374 13.20 19.36 11.16
N PHE A 375 14.13 18.53 10.71
CA PHE A 375 13.96 17.63 9.56
C PHE A 375 13.19 16.33 9.86
N GLY A 376 12.72 16.11 11.10
CA GLY A 376 11.90 14.96 11.47
C GLY A 376 12.66 13.73 11.96
N PHE A 377 13.98 13.81 12.12
CA PHE A 377 14.74 12.69 12.66
C PHE A 377 14.47 12.48 14.16
N GLY A 378 14.41 11.21 14.57
CA GLY A 378 14.12 10.80 15.95
C GLY A 378 12.64 10.94 16.33
N GLU A 379 11.73 10.99 15.36
CA GLU A 379 10.28 10.96 15.56
C GLU A 379 9.59 10.18 14.42
N PRO A 380 8.44 9.52 14.68
CA PRO A 380 7.68 8.84 13.62
C PRO A 380 7.26 9.80 12.53
N THR A 381 7.25 9.36 11.28
CA THR A 381 6.72 10.15 10.16
C THR A 381 5.21 10.24 10.19
N GLY A 382 4.55 9.23 10.79
CA GLY A 382 3.10 9.10 10.87
C GLY A 382 2.48 8.40 9.67
N ILE A 383 3.28 7.66 8.90
CA ILE A 383 2.76 6.81 7.83
C ILE A 383 1.91 5.68 8.42
N PRO A 384 0.75 5.33 7.83
CA PRO A 384 -0.14 4.30 8.38
C PRO A 384 0.34 2.87 8.05
N VAL A 385 1.63 2.58 8.29
CA VAL A 385 2.21 1.23 8.14
C VAL A 385 2.66 0.75 9.52
N PRO A 386 2.31 -0.48 9.93
CA PRO A 386 2.66 -0.98 11.25
C PRO A 386 4.17 -1.12 11.45
N GLY A 387 4.63 -0.94 12.68
CA GLY A 387 6.02 -1.16 13.04
C GLY A 387 6.97 -0.02 12.65
N GLU A 388 6.44 1.17 12.33
CA GLU A 388 7.27 2.33 12.04
C GLU A 388 8.23 2.62 13.20
N SER A 389 9.52 2.74 12.87
CA SER A 389 10.56 3.13 13.81
C SER A 389 10.81 4.63 13.79
N GLU A 390 10.87 5.24 14.98
CA GLU A 390 11.23 6.65 15.13
C GLU A 390 12.71 6.96 14.88
N GLY A 391 13.54 5.91 14.68
CA GLY A 391 15.00 6.10 14.68
C GLY A 391 15.53 6.48 16.06
N VAL A 392 16.80 6.86 16.13
CA VAL A 392 17.41 7.32 17.38
C VAL A 392 18.24 8.57 17.11
N LEU A 393 17.81 9.70 17.65
CA LEU A 393 18.69 10.79 17.97
C LEU A 393 19.14 10.61 19.42
N ARG A 394 20.41 10.82 19.71
CA ARG A 394 20.93 10.68 21.08
C ARG A 394 20.05 11.47 22.05
N PRO A 395 19.65 10.87 23.20
CA PRO A 395 18.77 11.55 24.14
C PRO A 395 19.42 12.82 24.65
N LYS A 396 18.64 13.90 24.74
CA LYS A 396 19.07 15.19 25.30
C LYS A 396 19.24 15.15 26.84
N ALA A 397 19.42 13.95 27.42
CA ALA A 397 19.58 13.78 28.88
C ALA A 397 20.83 14.48 29.45
N ARG A 398 21.82 14.70 28.60
CA ARG A 398 23.01 15.51 28.87
C ARG A 398 23.50 16.16 27.58
N PRO A 399 24.30 17.27 27.69
CA PRO A 399 25.02 17.80 26.53
C PRO A 399 25.93 16.73 25.91
N TRP A 400 26.07 16.75 24.59
CA TRP A 400 27.03 15.86 23.91
C TRP A 400 28.45 16.42 24.15
N TYR A 401 29.40 15.50 24.27
CA TYR A 401 30.81 15.88 24.23
C TYR A 401 31.23 16.23 22.79
N ASP A 402 32.31 16.98 22.62
CA ASP A 402 32.81 17.37 21.30
C ASP A 402 33.00 16.19 20.34
N PRO A 403 33.54 15.01 20.73
CA PRO A 403 33.61 13.84 19.85
C PRO A 403 32.24 13.29 19.43
N GLU A 404 31.22 13.43 20.30
CA GLU A 404 29.86 12.99 19.98
C GLU A 404 29.21 13.96 18.99
N THR A 405 29.37 15.26 19.18
CA THR A 405 28.91 16.30 18.25
C THR A 405 29.60 16.16 16.90
N ALA A 406 30.92 15.93 16.92
CA ALA A 406 31.71 15.68 15.73
C ALA A 406 31.18 14.45 14.96
N SER A 407 30.93 13.31 15.63
CA SER A 407 30.40 12.09 15.03
C SER A 407 28.99 12.29 14.46
N ALA A 408 28.10 12.95 15.20
CA ALA A 408 26.74 13.27 14.77
C ALA A 408 26.73 14.19 13.54
N SER A 409 27.72 15.06 13.35
CA SER A 409 27.82 15.97 12.21
C SER A 409 27.97 15.26 10.87
N PHE A 410 28.48 14.04 10.88
CA PHE A 410 28.54 13.17 9.69
C PHE A 410 27.72 11.87 9.86
N GLY A 411 26.74 11.85 10.77
CA GLY A 411 25.71 10.85 10.87
C GLY A 411 26.09 9.54 11.58
N GLN A 412 27.11 9.54 12.43
CA GLN A 412 27.43 8.41 13.30
C GLN A 412 26.84 8.58 14.71
N GLY A 413 26.46 7.46 15.32
CA GLY A 413 25.83 7.43 16.64
C GLY A 413 24.37 7.92 16.66
N ILE A 414 23.75 8.05 15.52
CA ILE A 414 22.32 8.29 15.30
C ILE A 414 21.77 7.23 14.36
N THR A 415 20.49 6.92 14.41
CA THR A 415 19.87 6.01 13.44
C THR A 415 18.60 6.59 12.87
N VAL A 416 18.35 6.30 11.58
CA VAL A 416 17.19 6.78 10.83
C VAL A 416 16.59 5.65 10.02
N THR A 417 15.34 5.81 9.58
CA THR A 417 14.70 4.94 8.56
C THR A 417 14.89 5.52 7.16
N THR A 418 14.68 4.69 6.15
CA THR A 418 14.73 5.11 4.75
C THR A 418 13.66 6.16 4.46
N LEU A 419 12.47 6.02 5.05
CA LEU A 419 11.39 7.00 4.90
C LEU A 419 11.74 8.33 5.53
N GLN A 420 12.26 8.34 6.77
CA GLN A 420 12.69 9.59 7.41
C GLN A 420 13.72 10.34 6.55
N LEU A 421 14.68 9.61 5.99
CA LEU A 421 15.71 10.19 5.13
C LEU A 421 15.12 10.81 3.85
N ALA A 422 14.18 10.12 3.22
CA ALA A 422 13.50 10.61 2.02
C ALA A 422 12.63 11.84 2.31
N MET A 423 11.88 11.84 3.41
CA MET A 423 11.05 12.97 3.81
C MET A 423 11.89 14.20 4.18
N ALA A 424 13.02 14.00 4.85
CA ALA A 424 13.98 15.06 5.15
C ALA A 424 14.61 15.65 3.86
N MET A 425 14.98 14.79 2.89
CA MET A 425 15.50 15.24 1.59
C MET A 425 14.39 15.94 0.78
N SER A 426 13.14 15.51 0.90
CA SER A 426 11.98 16.19 0.30
C SER A 426 11.84 17.61 0.84
N ALA A 427 12.15 17.86 2.12
CA ALA A 427 12.13 19.21 2.67
C ALA A 427 13.21 20.11 2.03
N ILE A 428 14.39 19.58 1.72
CA ILE A 428 15.41 20.33 0.95
C ILE A 428 14.86 20.62 -0.46
N ALA A 429 14.30 19.60 -1.14
CA ALA A 429 13.81 19.72 -2.51
C ALA A 429 12.65 20.72 -2.67
N ASN A 430 11.74 20.81 -1.69
CA ASN A 430 10.52 21.62 -1.79
C ASN A 430 10.62 23.04 -1.19
N GLY A 431 11.84 23.50 -0.88
CA GLY A 431 12.06 24.83 -0.35
C GLY A 431 11.91 24.93 1.17
N GLY A 432 12.22 23.88 1.90
CA GLY A 432 12.40 23.87 3.36
C GLY A 432 11.23 23.33 4.18
N LYS A 433 10.20 22.78 3.57
CA LYS A 433 8.97 22.33 4.25
C LYS A 433 9.01 20.82 4.50
N LEU A 434 9.03 20.41 5.77
CA LEU A 434 8.80 19.01 6.13
C LEU A 434 7.30 18.72 6.02
N LEU A 435 6.95 17.80 5.11
CA LEU A 435 5.57 17.38 4.87
C LEU A 435 5.23 16.11 5.66
N GLU A 436 3.93 15.91 5.94
CA GLU A 436 3.42 14.60 6.35
C GLU A 436 3.39 13.66 5.13
N PRO A 437 3.87 12.39 5.26
CA PRO A 437 3.78 11.43 4.16
C PRO A 437 2.33 11.05 3.89
N ILE A 438 1.95 11.03 2.63
CA ILE A 438 0.62 10.58 2.18
C ILE A 438 0.79 9.22 1.51
N LEU A 439 0.29 8.16 2.14
CA LEU A 439 0.19 6.82 1.56
C LEU A 439 -1.27 6.48 1.20
N VAL A 440 -2.23 6.89 2.02
CA VAL A 440 -3.67 6.76 1.75
C VAL A 440 -4.18 8.09 1.24
N LYS A 441 -4.64 8.11 -0.01
CA LYS A 441 -5.22 9.31 -0.64
C LYS A 441 -6.69 9.47 -0.31
N GLN A 442 -7.46 8.41 -0.49
CA GLN A 442 -8.91 8.44 -0.32
C GLN A 442 -9.40 7.17 0.35
N VAL A 443 -10.48 7.31 1.10
CA VAL A 443 -11.32 6.20 1.54
C VAL A 443 -12.71 6.45 1.01
N ILE A 444 -13.29 5.45 0.35
CA ILE A 444 -14.54 5.52 -0.39
C ILE A 444 -15.48 4.49 0.22
N ASP A 445 -16.68 4.90 0.61
CA ASP A 445 -17.66 3.97 1.19
C ASP A 445 -18.25 3.02 0.14
N GLY A 446 -18.98 2.00 0.59
CA GLY A 446 -19.62 1.02 -0.30
C GLY A 446 -20.64 1.61 -1.29
N ARG A 447 -21.04 2.87 -1.10
CA ARG A 447 -21.94 3.63 -1.99
C ARG A 447 -21.17 4.48 -3.01
N GLY A 448 -19.83 4.51 -2.94
CA GLY A 448 -18.97 5.29 -3.81
C GLY A 448 -18.76 6.74 -3.33
N ALA A 449 -19.17 7.11 -2.11
CA ALA A 449 -18.90 8.43 -1.56
C ALA A 449 -17.52 8.48 -0.91
N VAL A 450 -16.77 9.56 -1.18
CA VAL A 450 -15.48 9.79 -0.53
C VAL A 450 -15.71 10.25 0.90
N ILE A 451 -15.37 9.39 1.87
CA ILE A 451 -15.54 9.68 3.32
C ILE A 451 -14.25 10.23 3.96
N ARG A 452 -13.10 10.01 3.34
CA ARG A 452 -11.82 10.58 3.76
C ARG A 452 -10.98 10.92 2.53
N ASN A 453 -10.42 12.12 2.51
CA ASN A 453 -9.53 12.58 1.45
C ASN A 453 -8.31 13.25 2.07
N SER A 454 -7.12 12.72 1.79
CA SER A 454 -5.86 13.28 2.27
C SER A 454 -5.41 14.43 1.38
N SER A 455 -4.91 15.48 1.98
CA SER A 455 -4.31 16.62 1.29
C SER A 455 -2.93 16.90 1.87
N MET A 456 -2.07 17.56 1.09
CA MET A 456 -0.75 17.98 1.53
C MET A 456 -0.84 18.75 2.86
N ARG A 457 -0.04 18.33 3.83
CA ARG A 457 0.10 19.00 5.12
C ARG A 457 1.56 19.30 5.40
N VAL A 458 1.83 20.55 5.73
CA VAL A 458 3.14 20.98 6.21
C VAL A 458 3.21 20.72 7.71
N ARG A 459 4.07 19.81 8.12
CA ARG A 459 4.31 19.50 9.53
C ARG A 459 5.06 20.66 10.23
N ARG A 460 6.08 21.20 9.54
CA ARG A 460 6.86 22.37 9.96
C ARG A 460 7.73 22.89 8.80
N GLU A 461 8.21 24.11 8.93
CA GLU A 461 9.32 24.61 8.14
C GLU A 461 10.63 24.15 8.80
N ALA A 462 11.38 23.28 8.11
CA ALA A 462 12.64 22.73 8.62
C ALA A 462 13.76 23.77 8.48
N VAL A 463 13.83 24.44 7.32
CA VAL A 463 14.80 25.49 7.02
C VAL A 463 14.18 26.57 6.14
N PRO A 464 14.72 27.81 6.15
CA PRO A 464 14.27 28.86 5.22
C PRO A 464 14.45 28.44 3.76
N GLY A 465 13.50 28.80 2.89
CA GLY A 465 13.51 28.40 1.49
C GLY A 465 14.76 28.85 0.72
N GLY A 466 15.38 29.95 1.10
CA GLY A 466 16.66 30.38 0.54
C GLY A 466 17.81 29.45 0.86
N VAL A 467 17.84 28.93 2.09
CA VAL A 467 18.85 27.94 2.55
C VAL A 467 18.62 26.61 1.81
N ALA A 468 17.39 26.15 1.74
CA ALA A 468 17.04 24.90 1.01
C ALA A 468 17.53 24.96 -0.45
N ARG A 469 17.29 26.06 -1.16
CA ARG A 469 17.79 26.26 -2.53
C ARG A 469 19.32 26.25 -2.61
N THR A 470 19.99 26.91 -1.69
CA THR A 470 21.46 26.94 -1.64
C THR A 470 22.02 25.52 -1.45
N VAL A 471 21.46 24.75 -0.53
CA VAL A 471 21.87 23.36 -0.30
C VAL A 471 21.53 22.47 -1.52
N SER A 472 20.38 22.67 -2.16
CA SER A 472 20.01 21.97 -3.40
C SER A 472 21.06 22.17 -4.50
N GLU A 473 21.51 23.41 -4.72
CA GLU A 473 22.58 23.70 -5.68
C GLU A 473 23.93 23.08 -5.27
N MET A 474 24.29 23.11 -3.99
CA MET A 474 25.51 22.45 -3.51
C MET A 474 25.49 20.95 -3.74
N LEU A 475 24.32 20.30 -3.64
CA LEU A 475 24.16 18.86 -3.79
C LEU A 475 24.31 18.38 -5.23
N THR A 476 24.21 19.25 -6.25
CA THR A 476 24.46 18.85 -7.65
C THR A 476 25.90 18.42 -7.86
N ALA A 477 26.85 19.06 -7.17
CA ALA A 477 28.27 18.74 -7.27
C ALA A 477 28.60 17.29 -6.84
N VAL A 478 27.69 16.61 -6.13
CA VAL A 478 27.86 15.20 -5.73
C VAL A 478 27.72 14.26 -6.91
N THR A 479 26.88 14.60 -7.89
CA THR A 479 26.58 13.79 -9.06
C THR A 479 27.30 14.26 -10.33
N GLU A 480 28.01 15.37 -10.24
CA GLU A 480 28.87 15.92 -11.29
C GLU A 480 30.29 15.30 -11.26
N GLU A 481 31.09 15.60 -12.27
CA GLU A 481 32.49 15.12 -12.36
C GLU A 481 33.29 15.54 -11.12
N GLY A 482 33.97 14.58 -10.51
CA GLY A 482 34.71 14.77 -9.25
C GLY A 482 33.88 14.63 -7.98
N GLY A 483 32.57 14.40 -8.09
CA GLY A 483 31.67 14.05 -6.98
C GLY A 483 31.70 12.56 -6.66
N THR A 484 31.06 12.18 -5.53
CA THR A 484 31.04 10.80 -5.02
C THR A 484 29.95 9.94 -5.63
N ALA A 485 29.10 10.45 -6.53
CA ALA A 485 27.97 9.72 -7.14
C ALA A 485 27.75 10.09 -8.61
N VAL A 486 28.76 10.09 -9.42
CA VAL A 486 28.65 10.32 -10.87
C VAL A 486 27.69 9.29 -11.50
N GLU A 487 27.67 8.06 -10.98
CA GLU A 487 26.79 6.98 -11.44
C GLU A 487 25.28 7.24 -11.19
N ALA A 488 24.94 8.18 -10.32
CA ALA A 488 23.56 8.62 -10.08
C ALA A 488 23.10 9.71 -11.07
N SER A 489 23.99 10.22 -11.92
CA SER A 489 23.65 11.25 -12.92
C SER A 489 22.68 10.70 -13.97
N ILE A 490 21.73 11.54 -14.39
CA ILE A 490 20.71 11.19 -15.39
C ILE A 490 20.85 12.15 -16.58
N PRO A 491 21.09 11.64 -17.79
CA PRO A 491 21.24 12.50 -18.97
C PRO A 491 20.02 13.42 -19.18
N GLY A 492 20.30 14.71 -19.33
CA GLY A 492 19.27 15.72 -19.55
C GLY A 492 18.55 16.24 -18.30
N TYR A 493 18.95 15.78 -17.10
CA TYR A 493 18.42 16.28 -15.84
C TYR A 493 19.56 16.61 -14.87
N ARG A 494 19.41 17.71 -14.13
CA ARG A 494 20.30 17.97 -13.00
C ARG A 494 19.77 17.20 -11.78
N VAL A 495 20.65 16.42 -11.18
CA VAL A 495 20.38 15.59 -10.01
C VAL A 495 21.08 16.20 -8.79
N ALA A 496 20.37 16.37 -7.69
CA ALA A 496 20.94 16.69 -6.39
C ALA A 496 20.84 15.47 -5.48
N GLY A 497 21.94 15.12 -4.80
CA GLY A 497 21.92 13.94 -3.93
C GLY A 497 23.13 13.83 -3.02
N LYS A 498 23.14 12.79 -2.20
CA LYS A 498 24.24 12.47 -1.28
C LYS A 498 24.41 10.98 -1.10
N THR A 499 25.67 10.54 -1.08
CA THR A 499 26.07 9.16 -0.79
C THR A 499 26.39 8.96 0.68
N SER A 500 26.24 7.75 1.14
CA SER A 500 26.86 7.25 2.36
C SER A 500 27.34 5.81 2.20
N THR A 501 28.38 5.50 2.96
CA THR A 501 28.88 4.14 3.20
C THR A 501 29.16 4.05 4.68
N ALA A 502 28.18 3.61 5.45
CA ALA A 502 28.26 3.55 6.90
C ALA A 502 28.67 2.14 7.34
N GLN A 503 29.67 2.03 8.21
CA GLN A 503 30.00 0.78 8.88
C GLN A 503 28.89 0.39 9.87
N LYS A 504 28.59 -0.88 9.95
CA LYS A 504 27.61 -1.39 10.92
C LYS A 504 28.30 -1.71 12.25
N VAL A 505 27.61 -1.46 13.34
CA VAL A 505 28.06 -1.89 14.66
C VAL A 505 27.80 -3.38 14.78
N ASP A 506 28.83 -4.14 15.14
CA ASP A 506 28.70 -5.56 15.47
C ASP A 506 28.02 -5.69 16.85
N PRO A 507 26.84 -6.33 16.92
CA PRO A 507 26.10 -6.47 18.18
C PRO A 507 26.87 -7.25 19.27
N ALA A 508 27.77 -8.14 18.86
CA ALA A 508 28.54 -8.98 19.80
C ALA A 508 29.67 -8.19 20.48
N THR A 509 30.28 -7.26 19.75
CA THR A 509 31.46 -6.52 20.25
C THR A 509 31.16 -5.06 20.61
N GLY A 510 30.03 -4.49 20.13
CA GLY A 510 29.69 -3.08 20.24
C GLY A 510 30.63 -2.16 19.45
N LYS A 511 31.46 -2.71 18.56
CA LYS A 511 32.39 -1.95 17.71
C LYS A 511 31.95 -1.97 16.25
N TYR A 512 32.44 -1.02 15.47
CA TYR A 512 32.21 -1.05 14.02
C TYR A 512 32.87 -2.25 13.37
N SER A 513 32.08 -2.98 12.57
CA SER A 513 32.57 -4.10 11.79
C SER A 513 33.47 -3.61 10.65
N PRO A 514 34.61 -4.23 10.38
CA PRO A 514 35.45 -3.88 9.22
C PRO A 514 34.83 -4.27 7.88
N ASP A 515 33.91 -5.25 7.88
CA ASP A 515 33.42 -5.91 6.65
C ASP A 515 31.93 -5.64 6.36
N LYS A 516 31.17 -5.13 7.36
CA LYS A 516 29.73 -4.92 7.22
C LYS A 516 29.43 -3.44 7.06
N PHE A 517 28.77 -3.12 5.95
CA PHE A 517 28.43 -1.75 5.58
C PHE A 517 26.94 -1.63 5.22
N THR A 518 26.44 -0.41 5.32
CA THR A 518 25.19 0.01 4.70
C THR A 518 25.53 1.00 3.59
N SER A 519 25.15 0.67 2.36
CA SER A 519 25.33 1.53 1.18
C SER A 519 24.08 2.36 0.96
N VAL A 520 24.23 3.68 0.89
CA VAL A 520 23.07 4.59 0.79
C VAL A 520 23.28 5.63 -0.29
N PHE A 521 22.23 5.92 -1.04
CA PHE A 521 22.08 7.13 -1.84
C PHE A 521 20.70 7.72 -1.64
N VAL A 522 20.63 9.03 -1.41
CA VAL A 522 19.38 9.78 -1.41
C VAL A 522 19.54 11.02 -2.27
N GLY A 523 18.57 11.29 -3.13
CA GLY A 523 18.61 12.45 -4.00
C GLY A 523 17.25 12.78 -4.59
N PHE A 524 17.19 13.89 -5.32
CA PHE A 524 16.00 14.34 -6.00
C PHE A 524 16.30 14.88 -7.40
N VAL A 525 15.29 14.85 -8.23
CA VAL A 525 15.40 15.21 -9.65
C VAL A 525 14.04 15.64 -10.25
N PRO A 526 14.02 16.61 -11.18
CA PRO A 526 15.06 17.60 -11.51
C PRO A 526 15.28 18.59 -10.37
N VAL A 527 16.45 19.22 -10.29
CA VAL A 527 16.77 20.20 -9.23
C VAL A 527 15.91 21.47 -9.34
N GLU A 528 15.68 21.93 -10.56
CA GLU A 528 14.93 23.15 -10.85
C GLU A 528 13.44 23.07 -10.49
N HIS A 529 12.85 21.92 -10.73
CA HIS A 529 11.45 21.61 -10.48
C HIS A 529 11.32 20.18 -9.95
N PRO A 530 11.63 19.94 -8.67
CA PRO A 530 11.67 18.62 -8.08
C PRO A 530 10.37 17.85 -8.27
N ARG A 531 10.48 16.66 -8.83
CA ARG A 531 9.34 15.76 -9.10
C ARG A 531 9.46 14.46 -8.32
N LEU A 532 10.67 14.00 -8.06
CA LEU A 532 10.94 12.75 -7.37
C LEU A 532 12.08 12.95 -6.37
N VAL A 533 11.87 12.48 -5.16
CA VAL A 533 12.93 12.12 -4.21
C VAL A 533 12.99 10.61 -4.15
N VAL A 534 14.19 10.06 -4.28
CA VAL A 534 14.42 8.62 -4.17
C VAL A 534 15.51 8.38 -3.14
N ALA A 535 15.24 7.53 -2.15
CA ALA A 535 16.22 7.03 -1.20
C ALA A 535 16.41 5.52 -1.42
N VAL A 536 17.66 5.10 -1.52
CA VAL A 536 18.06 3.71 -1.74
C VAL A 536 19.01 3.29 -0.65
N VAL A 537 18.71 2.19 0.03
CA VAL A 537 19.54 1.59 1.07
C VAL A 537 19.77 0.13 0.74
N LEU A 538 21.04 -0.29 0.66
CA LEU A 538 21.47 -1.66 0.48
C LEU A 538 22.21 -2.12 1.74
N ASP A 539 21.69 -3.15 2.39
CA ASP A 539 22.20 -3.65 3.66
C ASP A 539 23.19 -4.80 3.48
N GLU A 540 24.38 -4.65 4.08
CA GLU A 540 25.47 -5.64 4.06
C GLU A 540 25.79 -6.17 2.64
N PRO A 541 26.15 -5.32 1.65
CA PRO A 541 26.60 -5.80 0.35
C PRO A 541 27.91 -6.58 0.49
N MET A 542 27.97 -7.76 -0.13
CA MET A 542 29.18 -8.60 -0.17
C MET A 542 30.10 -8.21 -1.34
N ILE A 543 29.53 -7.64 -2.40
CA ILE A 543 30.26 -7.18 -3.58
C ILE A 543 30.23 -5.65 -3.63
N GLY A 544 31.38 -5.02 -3.46
CA GLY A 544 31.49 -3.56 -3.37
C GLY A 544 31.03 -3.02 -2.01
N ARG A 545 31.10 -1.69 -1.83
CA ARG A 545 30.67 -1.04 -0.58
C ARG A 545 30.22 0.41 -0.73
N TYR A 546 30.73 1.14 -1.71
CA TYR A 546 30.48 2.57 -1.79
C TYR A 546 29.07 2.90 -2.29
N GLY A 547 28.40 3.84 -1.60
CA GLY A 547 27.04 4.24 -1.93
C GLY A 547 26.86 4.80 -3.33
N GLY A 548 27.88 5.49 -3.86
CA GLY A 548 27.90 5.99 -5.23
C GLY A 548 27.83 4.87 -6.26
N ASP A 549 28.62 3.81 -6.04
CA ASP A 549 28.79 2.70 -7.00
C ASP A 549 27.64 1.67 -6.92
N LEU A 550 27.01 1.51 -5.76
CA LEU A 550 25.98 0.49 -5.54
C LEU A 550 24.56 1.07 -5.56
N SER A 551 24.29 2.06 -4.71
CA SER A 551 22.95 2.67 -4.56
C SER A 551 22.68 3.76 -5.59
N GLY A 552 23.72 4.46 -6.08
CA GLY A 552 23.63 5.46 -7.14
C GLY A 552 23.02 4.95 -8.45
N PRO A 553 23.52 3.84 -9.03
CA PRO A 553 22.93 3.23 -10.23
C PRO A 553 21.46 2.80 -10.05
N VAL A 554 21.06 2.32 -8.86
CA VAL A 554 19.67 1.97 -8.56
C VAL A 554 18.80 3.22 -8.59
N PHE A 555 19.22 4.28 -7.88
CA PHE A 555 18.56 5.59 -7.93
C PHE A 555 18.37 6.06 -9.38
N ARG A 556 19.44 6.07 -10.19
CA ARG A 556 19.40 6.50 -11.58
C ARG A 556 18.34 5.75 -12.38
N ARG A 557 18.36 4.41 -12.35
CA ARG A 557 17.44 3.59 -13.14
C ARG A 557 15.99 3.79 -12.71
N VAL A 558 15.72 3.85 -11.41
CA VAL A 558 14.37 4.09 -10.87
C VAL A 558 13.90 5.50 -11.22
N ALA A 559 14.71 6.52 -10.97
CA ALA A 559 14.34 7.91 -11.24
C ALA A 559 14.16 8.18 -12.73
N GLU A 560 15.06 7.70 -13.60
CA GLU A 560 14.95 7.86 -15.05
C GLU A 560 13.70 7.21 -15.63
N ALA A 561 13.40 5.97 -15.22
CA ALA A 561 12.20 5.27 -15.65
C ALA A 561 10.92 5.97 -15.16
N SER A 562 10.91 6.42 -13.89
CA SER A 562 9.78 7.12 -13.29
C SER A 562 9.53 8.50 -13.92
N LEU A 563 10.58 9.29 -14.20
CA LEU A 563 10.45 10.57 -14.89
C LEU A 563 9.88 10.41 -16.30
N ARG A 564 10.36 9.41 -17.04
CA ARG A 564 9.84 9.07 -18.37
C ARG A 564 8.37 8.66 -18.30
N TYR A 565 8.02 7.81 -17.35
CA TYR A 565 6.63 7.37 -17.12
C TYR A 565 5.70 8.54 -16.77
N LEU A 566 6.16 9.47 -15.92
CA LEU A 566 5.44 10.67 -15.53
C LEU A 566 5.41 11.77 -16.62
N GLY A 567 6.05 11.54 -17.77
CA GLY A 567 6.10 12.50 -18.87
C GLY A 567 6.91 13.77 -18.58
N VAL A 568 7.86 13.71 -17.62
CA VAL A 568 8.76 14.82 -17.34
C VAL A 568 9.81 14.90 -18.45
N THR A 569 9.85 16.00 -19.17
CA THR A 569 10.78 16.17 -20.29
C THR A 569 12.16 16.63 -19.79
N PRO A 570 13.26 16.07 -20.36
CA PRO A 570 14.61 16.57 -20.10
C PRO A 570 14.76 18.05 -20.51
N ALA A 571 15.59 18.81 -19.79
CA ALA A 571 15.97 20.13 -20.23
C ALA A 571 16.65 20.03 -21.61
N ALA A 572 16.26 20.87 -22.55
CA ALA A 572 16.86 20.87 -23.89
C ALA A 572 18.38 21.01 -23.79
N ALA A 573 19.11 20.11 -24.44
CA ALA A 573 20.57 20.16 -24.49
C ALA A 573 21.01 21.50 -25.11
N GLY A 574 21.36 22.46 -24.26
CA GLY A 574 21.77 23.83 -24.70
C GLY A 574 21.62 24.94 -23.67
N SER A 575 20.95 24.72 -22.53
CA SER A 575 20.72 25.80 -21.54
C SER A 575 21.73 25.85 -20.38
N THR A 576 22.93 25.30 -20.53
CA THR A 576 24.04 25.54 -19.61
C THR A 576 24.81 26.79 -20.01
N ARG A 577 24.15 27.97 -19.93
CA ARG A 577 24.86 29.26 -19.83
C ARG A 577 24.29 29.99 -18.66
N GLY A 578 25.17 30.34 -17.72
CA GLY A 578 24.85 31.14 -16.56
C GLY A 578 24.08 32.40 -16.94
N VAL A 579 22.87 32.52 -16.43
CA VAL A 579 22.10 33.74 -16.52
C VAL A 579 22.62 34.69 -15.47
N THR A 580 23.47 35.61 -15.88
CA THR A 580 23.71 36.86 -15.17
C THR A 580 22.43 37.66 -15.24
N LEU A 581 21.78 37.90 -14.09
CA LEU A 581 20.58 38.73 -13.97
C LEU A 581 20.97 40.20 -14.16
N PRO A 582 20.39 40.96 -15.12
CA PRO A 582 20.39 42.39 -15.05
C PRO A 582 19.21 42.86 -14.16
N HIS A 583 19.52 43.82 -13.29
CA HIS A 583 18.53 44.57 -12.53
C HIS A 583 17.63 45.39 -13.43
N GLY A 584 16.32 45.39 -13.19
CA GLY A 584 15.40 46.48 -13.38
C GLY A 584 14.77 46.62 -14.79
N ALA A 585 13.47 46.29 -14.89
CA ALA A 585 12.48 47.06 -15.64
C ALA A 585 11.05 46.60 -15.29
N GLU A 586 10.19 47.57 -15.05
CA GLU A 586 8.78 47.43 -14.69
C GLU A 586 7.90 46.87 -15.85
N PRO A 587 6.66 46.43 -15.55
CA PRO A 587 5.82 45.74 -16.52
C PRO A 587 5.08 46.69 -17.47
N ALA A 588 5.15 46.43 -18.74
CA ALA A 588 4.27 47.06 -19.74
C ALA A 588 3.17 46.08 -20.18
N SER A 589 1.94 46.51 -19.96
CA SER A 589 0.72 45.88 -20.45
C SER A 589 0.58 46.09 -21.97
N SER A 590 0.13 45.10 -22.70
CA SER A 590 -0.95 45.13 -23.68
C SER A 590 -1.01 43.85 -24.53
N VAL A 591 -2.19 43.25 -24.51
CA VAL A 591 -2.65 42.17 -25.39
C VAL A 591 -3.18 42.79 -26.68
N PRO A 592 -3.05 42.17 -27.85
CA PRO A 592 -4.06 42.25 -28.88
C PRO A 592 -4.80 40.93 -29.08
N VAL A 593 -6.10 41.04 -28.96
CA VAL A 593 -7.12 40.06 -29.35
C VAL A 593 -7.18 39.98 -30.87
N GLY A 594 -7.26 38.75 -31.40
CA GLY A 594 -7.84 38.56 -32.73
C GLY A 594 -7.22 37.46 -33.58
N ALA A 595 -7.72 36.23 -33.46
CA ALA A 595 -7.80 35.30 -34.59
C ALA A 595 -9.02 34.39 -34.42
N LYS A 596 -9.92 34.43 -35.40
CA LYS A 596 -11.13 33.62 -35.50
C LYS A 596 -10.81 32.13 -35.78
N PRO A 597 -11.59 31.18 -35.25
CA PRO A 597 -11.45 29.78 -35.65
C PRO A 597 -12.16 29.52 -37.00
N MET A 598 -11.50 28.80 -37.87
CA MET A 598 -12.07 28.21 -39.08
C MET A 598 -12.84 26.92 -38.75
N PRO A 599 -13.96 26.62 -39.39
CA PRO A 599 -14.75 25.42 -39.14
C PRO A 599 -14.17 24.21 -39.89
N LEU A 600 -13.96 23.10 -39.16
CA LEU A 600 -13.69 21.79 -39.74
C LEU A 600 -15.02 21.13 -40.13
N SER A 601 -15.17 20.81 -41.40
CA SER A 601 -16.33 20.16 -41.99
C SER A 601 -16.44 18.69 -41.50
N ALA A 602 -17.65 18.30 -41.12
CA ALA A 602 -18.02 16.94 -40.80
C ALA A 602 -18.14 16.09 -42.09
N GLY A 603 -17.35 15.04 -42.18
CA GLY A 603 -17.56 13.97 -43.16
C GLY A 603 -18.23 12.75 -42.49
N PRO A 604 -18.95 11.90 -43.23
CA PRO A 604 -19.86 10.91 -42.68
C PRO A 604 -19.12 9.76 -42.01
N SER A 605 -19.59 9.41 -40.82
CA SER A 605 -19.10 8.32 -39.96
C SER A 605 -19.41 6.95 -40.60
N ALA A 606 -18.39 6.30 -41.13
CA ALA A 606 -18.46 4.85 -41.40
C ALA A 606 -18.02 4.11 -40.15
N THR A 607 -18.85 3.22 -39.65
CA THR A 607 -18.55 2.34 -38.53
C THR A 607 -17.48 1.33 -38.97
N PRO A 608 -16.27 1.31 -38.39
CA PRO A 608 -15.26 0.30 -38.74
C PRO A 608 -15.68 -1.08 -38.24
N ALA A 609 -15.43 -2.10 -39.04
CA ALA A 609 -15.55 -3.49 -38.62
C ALA A 609 -14.47 -3.82 -37.58
N LEU A 610 -14.86 -4.51 -36.50
CA LEU A 610 -13.98 -4.92 -35.40
C LEU A 610 -12.89 -5.86 -35.91
N GLY A 611 -11.62 -5.54 -35.60
CA GLY A 611 -10.49 -6.44 -35.74
C GLY A 611 -10.47 -7.52 -34.64
N ALA A 612 -9.64 -8.55 -34.77
CA ALA A 612 -9.61 -9.69 -33.85
C ALA A 612 -9.21 -9.36 -32.39
N GLU A 613 -8.74 -8.14 -32.10
CA GLU A 613 -8.37 -7.65 -30.76
C GLU A 613 -9.22 -6.47 -30.28
N ASP A 614 -10.22 -6.05 -31.05
CA ASP A 614 -11.06 -4.92 -30.73
C ASP A 614 -12.20 -5.30 -29.78
N VAL A 615 -12.41 -4.49 -28.75
CA VAL A 615 -13.50 -4.60 -27.78
C VAL A 615 -14.41 -3.38 -27.87
N ARG A 616 -15.68 -3.51 -27.52
CA ARG A 616 -16.58 -2.37 -27.40
C ARG A 616 -16.45 -1.74 -26.03
N VAL A 617 -16.35 -0.43 -25.98
CA VAL A 617 -16.32 0.35 -24.74
C VAL A 617 -17.68 0.22 -24.04
N PRO A 618 -17.74 -0.32 -22.80
CA PRO A 618 -18.98 -0.41 -22.02
C PRO A 618 -19.59 0.98 -21.76
N ASP A 619 -20.89 1.05 -21.56
CA ASP A 619 -21.55 2.26 -21.07
C ASP A 619 -21.35 2.35 -19.56
N ALA A 620 -20.65 3.42 -19.15
CA ALA A 620 -20.41 3.72 -17.75
C ALA A 620 -21.37 4.77 -17.18
N THR A 621 -22.25 5.34 -17.99
CA THR A 621 -23.12 6.47 -17.57
C THR A 621 -23.99 6.06 -16.38
N GLY A 622 -23.96 6.88 -15.33
CA GLY A 622 -24.71 6.65 -14.08
C GLY A 622 -24.08 5.66 -13.12
N LEU A 623 -23.01 4.96 -13.51
CA LEU A 623 -22.33 4.01 -12.65
C LEU A 623 -21.43 4.71 -11.62
N PRO A 624 -21.32 4.20 -10.40
CA PRO A 624 -20.31 4.64 -9.43
C PRO A 624 -18.91 4.18 -9.85
N ALA A 625 -17.87 4.82 -9.30
CA ALA A 625 -16.47 4.61 -9.71
C ALA A 625 -16.05 3.13 -9.77
N HIS A 626 -16.42 2.33 -8.78
CA HIS A 626 -16.04 0.91 -8.71
C HIS A 626 -16.69 0.05 -9.79
N GLU A 627 -17.95 0.35 -10.16
CA GLU A 627 -18.63 -0.34 -11.25
C GLU A 627 -18.06 0.06 -12.62
N VAL A 628 -17.69 1.35 -12.78
CA VAL A 628 -16.97 1.84 -13.96
C VAL A 628 -15.66 1.07 -14.15
N ILE A 629 -14.87 0.97 -13.09
CA ILE A 629 -13.59 0.25 -13.09
C ILE A 629 -13.82 -1.22 -13.43
N THR A 630 -14.80 -1.87 -12.79
CA THR A 630 -15.12 -3.27 -13.02
C THR A 630 -15.58 -3.53 -14.45
N ALA A 631 -16.47 -2.69 -14.99
CA ALA A 631 -17.01 -2.84 -16.35
C ALA A 631 -15.92 -2.66 -17.41
N MET A 632 -15.06 -1.64 -17.26
CA MET A 632 -13.97 -1.37 -18.20
C MET A 632 -12.89 -2.45 -18.14
N SER A 633 -12.48 -2.87 -16.94
CA SER A 633 -11.48 -3.94 -16.76
C SER A 633 -11.98 -5.28 -17.30
N LYS A 634 -13.27 -5.62 -17.10
CA LYS A 634 -13.89 -6.82 -17.65
C LYS A 634 -13.90 -6.82 -19.19
N ALA A 635 -14.01 -5.64 -19.79
CA ALA A 635 -13.89 -5.46 -21.23
C ALA A 635 -12.44 -5.42 -21.73
N GLY A 636 -11.44 -5.54 -20.84
CA GLY A 636 -10.01 -5.46 -21.19
C GLY A 636 -9.53 -4.02 -21.49
N LEU A 637 -10.24 -3.02 -20.98
CA LEU A 637 -9.92 -1.60 -21.14
C LEU A 637 -9.35 -1.05 -19.84
N VAL A 638 -8.58 0.02 -19.90
CA VAL A 638 -7.96 0.68 -18.75
C VAL A 638 -8.80 1.90 -18.34
N PRO A 639 -9.56 1.85 -17.24
CA PRO A 639 -10.36 2.99 -16.80
C PRO A 639 -9.47 4.10 -16.22
N ARG A 640 -9.72 5.34 -16.65
CA ARG A 640 -9.20 6.55 -16.01
C ARG A 640 -10.37 7.35 -15.46
N VAL A 641 -10.58 7.27 -14.15
CA VAL A 641 -11.72 7.87 -13.47
C VAL A 641 -11.31 9.21 -12.86
N GLU A 642 -12.04 10.27 -13.16
CA GLU A 642 -11.81 11.62 -12.65
C GLU A 642 -13.07 12.16 -11.97
N GLY A 643 -12.92 12.76 -10.80
CA GLY A 643 -14.03 13.28 -9.99
C GLY A 643 -14.58 12.26 -8.99
N SER A 644 -15.74 12.55 -8.41
CA SER A 644 -16.42 11.70 -7.40
C SER A 644 -17.92 11.66 -7.67
N GLY A 645 -18.58 10.53 -7.31
CA GLY A 645 -20.01 10.34 -7.51
C GLY A 645 -20.31 9.35 -8.64
N ARG A 646 -21.17 9.74 -9.60
CA ARG A 646 -21.59 8.87 -10.71
C ARG A 646 -21.03 9.36 -12.05
N ALA A 647 -20.74 8.43 -12.94
CA ALA A 647 -20.21 8.72 -14.26
C ALA A 647 -21.23 9.54 -15.10
N VAL A 648 -20.80 10.72 -15.55
CA VAL A 648 -21.59 11.61 -16.40
C VAL A 648 -21.08 11.67 -17.82
N ARG A 649 -19.81 11.33 -18.04
CA ARG A 649 -19.18 11.39 -19.37
C ARG A 649 -18.03 10.40 -19.45
N GLN A 650 -17.87 9.76 -20.61
CA GLN A 650 -16.74 8.88 -20.90
C GLN A 650 -16.16 9.16 -22.28
N THR A 651 -14.87 8.87 -22.43
CA THR A 651 -14.14 9.00 -23.69
C THR A 651 -13.12 7.88 -23.81
N PRO A 652 -13.20 6.98 -24.82
CA PRO A 652 -14.18 6.96 -25.92
C PRO A 652 -15.63 6.74 -25.46
N ALA A 653 -16.58 7.11 -26.34
CA ALA A 653 -18.00 6.98 -26.03
C ALA A 653 -18.44 5.51 -25.89
N ALA A 654 -19.54 5.28 -25.19
CA ALA A 654 -20.15 3.96 -25.05
C ALA A 654 -20.43 3.34 -26.45
N GLY A 655 -20.10 2.05 -26.60
CA GLY A 655 -20.24 1.31 -27.86
C GLY A 655 -19.14 1.56 -28.90
N ALA A 656 -18.22 2.50 -28.68
CA ALA A 656 -17.06 2.72 -29.56
C ALA A 656 -16.16 1.48 -29.61
N ALA A 657 -15.53 1.22 -30.76
CA ALA A 657 -14.52 0.18 -30.89
C ALA A 657 -13.19 0.70 -30.31
N ALA A 658 -12.54 -0.12 -29.49
CA ALA A 658 -11.24 0.18 -28.89
C ALA A 658 -10.42 -1.11 -28.80
N VAL A 659 -9.10 -0.99 -28.93
CA VAL A 659 -8.18 -2.11 -28.75
C VAL A 659 -8.06 -2.44 -27.26
N LYS A 660 -7.91 -3.72 -26.89
CA LYS A 660 -7.61 -4.11 -25.51
C LYS A 660 -6.41 -3.32 -24.97
N GLY A 661 -6.53 -2.82 -23.73
CA GLY A 661 -5.54 -1.94 -23.12
C GLY A 661 -5.74 -0.45 -23.39
N THR A 662 -6.72 -0.06 -24.23
CA THR A 662 -7.03 1.36 -24.44
C THR A 662 -7.53 2.02 -23.17
N ALA A 663 -6.99 3.20 -22.83
CA ALA A 663 -7.45 3.99 -21.71
C ALA A 663 -8.81 4.64 -22.01
N VAL A 664 -9.78 4.44 -21.11
CA VAL A 664 -11.11 5.08 -21.17
C VAL A 664 -11.21 6.07 -20.01
N ARG A 665 -11.24 7.36 -20.36
CA ARG A 665 -11.44 8.45 -19.41
C ARG A 665 -12.92 8.55 -19.05
N VAL A 666 -13.24 8.50 -17.75
CA VAL A 666 -14.61 8.62 -17.23
C VAL A 666 -14.63 9.72 -16.18
N ILE A 667 -15.53 10.69 -16.38
CA ILE A 667 -15.72 11.82 -15.48
C ILE A 667 -16.91 11.50 -14.58
N LEU A 668 -16.69 11.60 -13.27
CA LEU A 668 -17.72 11.44 -12.24
C LEU A 668 -18.12 12.82 -11.71
N GLU A 669 -19.43 12.98 -11.40
CA GLU A 669 -19.94 14.13 -10.68
C GLU A 669 -20.77 13.67 -9.48
N PRO A 670 -20.80 14.47 -8.38
CA PRO A 670 -21.63 14.15 -7.21
C PRO A 670 -23.10 13.99 -7.64
N ALA A 671 -23.79 13.00 -7.07
CA ALA A 671 -25.22 12.87 -7.26
C ALA A 671 -25.89 14.11 -6.69
N SER A 672 -26.64 14.85 -7.53
CA SER A 672 -27.39 16.06 -7.18
C SER A 672 -28.57 15.73 -6.25
#